data_43c6141a53cb20b941e3dd1812526bee
#
_entry.id   43c6141a53cb20b941e3dd1812526bee
#
_cell.length_a   1.000
_cell.length_b   1.000
_cell.length_c   1.000
_cell.angle_alpha   90.00
_cell.angle_beta   90.00
_cell.angle_gamma   90.00
#
_symmetry.space_group_name_H-M   'P 1'
#
loop_
_entity.id
_entity.type
_entity.pdbx_description
1 polymer ?
#
loop_
_entity_poly.entity_id
_entity_poly.type
_entity_poly.pdbx_seq_one_letter_code
_entity_poly.pdbx_strand_id
1 'polypeptide(L)'
;MENSIFRGKDSGFMHAENHYDESQIQVLEGLEAVRRRPGMYIGSTDERGLHHLVYEIVDNAIDEALAGFCDDILVTLFKDGSVEVRDNGRGFPVGIHPKMGRPAVEVCLTVLHAGGKFGGGGYKVSGGLHGVGASVVNALSSHLKVNVYQDGKIYQQEYERGKVLYDLKVIGQTERTGTTVRFKPDVKTGENPEPGIFETGEFDFDTLKTRLREMAFLNKGIKITLRDERVDPVKERTYHYEGGIISFVEYLNQHKTPLFKPPVYIEGEKNGSTVEVALQWNDGYNENVFTFANNIHTPEGGTHLAGLRSALTKVINDYGRKNGILKGSDANLSGEDVREGLTAVVSVKLVEPQFEGQTKTKLGNSEIRPLVDSLVTDKLSTYFEEHPADARTVLDKCLQAARAREAARKARDLTRRKTALESAALPGKLADCSERDPAKCEIFLVEGDSAGGSAKSGRDRHFQAILPLRGKILNVEKTRMDKVLANAEIKAMITAFGAGFGEEFDETKLRYHRIVCMTDADVDGSHIRILLLTFFYRFMPKLIEEGYVYAARPPLYKVTRGKMEKYVYTDEQLQALLDELGRDVKPNIQRYKGLGEMNPEQLWETTMNPETRSMFRVTLKDAIAADEMFTLLMGDQVEPRREFIEENCKLVADLDI
;
A
#
# COMPACT_ATOMS: atom_id res chain seq x y z
N MET A 1 -15.13 -58.87 -51.83
CA MET A 1 -14.49 -58.05 -52.88
C MET A 1 -14.96 -56.61 -52.59
N GLU A 2 -14.24 -55.68 -52.20
CA GLU A 2 -12.89 -55.28 -52.04
C GLU A 2 -12.80 -54.23 -50.96
N ASN A 3 -11.83 -54.35 -50.12
CA ASN A 3 -11.47 -53.36 -49.08
C ASN A 3 -10.93 -52.07 -49.71
N SER A 4 -11.34 -50.91 -49.27
CA SER A 4 -10.57 -49.68 -49.41
C SER A 4 -10.29 -49.05 -48.04
N ILE A 5 -9.04 -49.09 -47.68
CA ILE A 5 -8.40 -48.65 -46.48
C ILE A 5 -8.27 -47.10 -46.54
N PHE A 6 -8.90 -46.38 -45.61
CA PHE A 6 -8.56 -44.97 -45.34
C PHE A 6 -7.33 -44.93 -44.41
N ARG A 7 -6.18 -44.54 -44.95
CA ARG A 7 -5.00 -44.14 -44.18
C ARG A 7 -5.25 -42.77 -43.55
N GLY A 8 -5.37 -42.76 -42.23
CA GLY A 8 -5.24 -41.53 -41.42
C GLY A 8 -3.81 -41.01 -41.53
N LYS A 9 -3.69 -39.69 -41.73
CA LYS A 9 -2.43 -38.97 -41.59
C LYS A 9 -2.13 -38.82 -40.10
N ASP A 10 -1.09 -39.52 -39.63
CA ASP A 10 -0.45 -39.25 -38.35
C ASP A 10 0.14 -37.83 -38.36
N SER A 11 -0.45 -36.96 -37.62
CA SER A 11 0.18 -35.71 -37.20
C SER A 11 1.16 -36.04 -36.06
N GLY A 12 2.41 -36.25 -36.46
CA GLY A 12 3.51 -36.45 -35.52
C GLY A 12 3.68 -35.21 -34.63
N PHE A 13 3.14 -35.24 -33.42
CA PHE A 13 3.65 -34.42 -32.34
C PHE A 13 5.06 -34.94 -32.03
N MET A 14 6.09 -34.20 -32.46
CA MET A 14 7.43 -34.37 -31.92
C MET A 14 7.37 -34.01 -30.42
N HIS A 15 7.28 -35.02 -29.58
CA HIS A 15 7.70 -34.89 -28.19
C HIS A 15 9.22 -34.65 -28.23
N ALA A 16 9.64 -33.40 -28.09
CA ALA A 16 10.97 -33.10 -27.62
C ALA A 16 11.09 -33.78 -26.24
N GLU A 17 11.87 -34.85 -26.17
CA GLU A 17 12.28 -35.48 -24.91
C GLU A 17 13.10 -34.43 -24.13
N ASN A 18 12.42 -33.60 -23.33
CA ASN A 18 13.08 -32.86 -22.28
C ASN A 18 13.52 -33.86 -21.21
N HIS A 19 14.72 -34.42 -21.38
CA HIS A 19 15.40 -35.16 -20.34
C HIS A 19 15.69 -34.16 -19.20
N TYR A 20 14.87 -34.18 -18.15
CA TYR A 20 15.16 -33.49 -16.91
C TYR A 20 16.09 -34.39 -16.10
N ASP A 21 17.37 -34.05 -16.07
CA ASP A 21 18.40 -34.76 -15.34
C ASP A 21 19.17 -33.81 -14.39
N GLU A 22 20.10 -34.40 -13.63
CA GLU A 22 20.93 -33.70 -12.65
C GLU A 22 21.75 -32.53 -13.25
N SER A 23 22.04 -32.55 -14.55
CA SER A 23 22.80 -31.49 -15.22
C SER A 23 21.99 -30.21 -15.40
N GLN A 24 20.66 -30.29 -15.30
CA GLN A 24 19.76 -29.15 -15.39
C GLN A 24 19.54 -28.46 -14.04
N ILE A 25 20.04 -29.05 -12.94
CA ILE A 25 20.00 -28.46 -11.61
C ILE A 25 21.14 -27.45 -11.51
N GLN A 26 20.80 -26.14 -11.61
CA GLN A 26 21.77 -25.07 -11.43
C GLN A 26 21.82 -24.64 -9.96
N VAL A 27 23.01 -24.68 -9.36
CA VAL A 27 23.28 -24.14 -8.05
C VAL A 27 23.79 -22.72 -8.21
N LEU A 28 23.06 -21.75 -7.67
CA LEU A 28 23.47 -20.34 -7.65
C LEU A 28 24.10 -20.05 -6.30
N GLU A 29 25.33 -19.56 -6.30
CA GLU A 29 26.07 -19.22 -5.08
C GLU A 29 26.24 -17.70 -4.90
N GLY A 30 26.25 -17.26 -3.65
CA GLY A 30 26.57 -15.89 -3.27
C GLY A 30 25.67 -14.84 -3.91
N LEU A 31 26.24 -13.69 -4.28
CA LEU A 31 25.52 -12.53 -4.83
C LEU A 31 24.97 -12.73 -6.25
N GLU A 32 25.46 -13.75 -6.99
CA GLU A 32 24.91 -14.08 -8.30
C GLU A 32 23.45 -14.57 -8.19
N ALA A 33 23.12 -15.32 -7.12
CA ALA A 33 21.75 -15.75 -6.84
C ALA A 33 20.80 -14.54 -6.70
N VAL A 34 21.25 -13.46 -6.04
CA VAL A 34 20.49 -12.21 -5.88
C VAL A 34 20.25 -11.56 -7.23
N ARG A 35 21.27 -11.44 -8.08
CA ARG A 35 21.17 -10.81 -9.40
C ARG A 35 20.26 -11.60 -10.36
N ARG A 36 20.27 -12.91 -10.29
CA ARG A 36 19.42 -13.77 -11.14
C ARG A 36 17.96 -13.84 -10.68
N ARG A 37 17.71 -13.72 -9.38
CA ARG A 37 16.37 -13.81 -8.77
C ARG A 37 16.11 -12.66 -7.80
N PRO A 38 16.21 -11.38 -8.25
CA PRO A 38 16.08 -10.21 -7.36
C PRO A 38 14.73 -10.17 -6.64
N GLY A 39 13.64 -10.59 -7.29
CA GLY A 39 12.31 -10.63 -6.69
C GLY A 39 12.20 -11.47 -5.42
N MET A 40 13.08 -12.46 -5.21
CA MET A 40 13.11 -13.24 -3.96
C MET A 40 13.62 -12.42 -2.76
N TYR A 41 14.37 -11.34 -3.01
CA TYR A 41 15.01 -10.52 -1.95
C TYR A 41 14.35 -9.17 -1.77
N ILE A 42 13.91 -8.53 -2.87
CA ILE A 42 13.33 -7.18 -2.87
C ILE A 42 11.87 -7.13 -3.36
N GLY A 43 11.24 -8.29 -3.60
CA GLY A 43 9.84 -8.43 -4.01
C GLY A 43 9.58 -8.17 -5.49
N SER A 44 10.14 -7.11 -6.07
CA SER A 44 9.98 -6.75 -7.49
C SER A 44 11.22 -6.02 -8.02
N THR A 45 11.29 -5.80 -9.34
CA THR A 45 12.33 -4.99 -10.00
C THR A 45 11.78 -3.67 -10.55
N ASP A 46 10.54 -3.35 -10.20
CA ASP A 46 9.89 -2.07 -10.49
C ASP A 46 10.28 -0.98 -9.48
N GLU A 47 9.54 0.12 -9.48
CA GLU A 47 9.72 1.26 -8.57
C GLU A 47 9.72 0.84 -7.08
N ARG A 48 8.92 -0.16 -6.67
CA ARG A 48 8.86 -0.62 -5.27
C ARG A 48 10.16 -1.29 -4.85
N GLY A 49 10.65 -2.22 -5.67
CA GLY A 49 11.92 -2.87 -5.40
C GLY A 49 13.10 -1.91 -5.44
N LEU A 50 13.03 -0.86 -6.26
CA LEU A 50 14.03 0.20 -6.28
C LEU A 50 14.08 0.95 -4.94
N HIS A 51 12.93 1.41 -4.41
CA HIS A 51 12.86 2.08 -3.11
C HIS A 51 13.26 1.18 -1.95
N HIS A 52 13.03 -0.13 -2.07
CA HIS A 52 13.42 -1.11 -1.05
C HIS A 52 14.93 -1.09 -0.78
N LEU A 53 15.77 -0.80 -1.79
CA LEU A 53 17.22 -0.65 -1.59
C LEU A 53 17.55 0.44 -0.58
N VAL A 54 16.83 1.58 -0.63
CA VAL A 54 17.02 2.68 0.35
C VAL A 54 16.60 2.21 1.74
N TYR A 55 15.47 1.52 1.85
CA TYR A 55 14.95 1.04 3.14
C TYR A 55 15.93 0.07 3.81
N GLU A 56 16.55 -0.85 3.08
CA GLU A 56 17.52 -1.79 3.63
C GLU A 56 18.76 -1.10 4.24
N ILE A 57 19.22 0.00 3.65
CA ILE A 57 20.35 0.76 4.20
C ILE A 57 19.90 1.63 5.39
N VAL A 58 18.73 2.26 5.30
CA VAL A 58 18.16 3.06 6.42
C VAL A 58 17.85 2.16 7.62
N ASP A 59 17.31 0.95 7.41
CA ASP A 59 17.04 -0.02 8.48
C ASP A 59 18.30 -0.41 9.25
N ASN A 60 19.47 -0.44 8.60
CA ASN A 60 20.74 -0.66 9.29
C ASN A 60 21.10 0.52 10.22
N ALA A 61 20.83 1.75 9.80
CA ALA A 61 21.02 2.94 10.65
C ALA A 61 20.01 2.98 11.80
N ILE A 62 18.76 2.58 11.55
CA ILE A 62 17.73 2.42 12.59
C ILE A 62 18.11 1.34 13.61
N ASP A 63 18.70 0.23 13.18
CA ASP A 63 19.19 -0.80 14.11
C ASP A 63 20.32 -0.26 15.03
N GLU A 64 21.20 0.61 14.52
CA GLU A 64 22.17 1.35 15.36
C GLU A 64 21.48 2.28 16.36
N ALA A 65 20.38 2.92 15.94
CA ALA A 65 19.60 3.77 16.82
C ALA A 65 18.85 2.98 17.90
N LEU A 66 18.27 1.83 17.58
CA LEU A 66 17.66 0.91 18.56
C LEU A 66 18.69 0.37 19.55
N ALA A 67 19.95 0.26 19.14
CA ALA A 67 21.05 -0.10 20.02
C ALA A 67 21.57 1.10 20.86
N GLY A 68 21.05 2.32 20.64
CA GLY A 68 21.38 3.53 21.38
C GLY A 68 22.62 4.27 20.87
N PHE A 69 23.09 4.01 19.64
CA PHE A 69 24.33 4.57 19.10
C PHE A 69 24.13 5.55 17.94
N CYS A 70 22.91 5.70 17.44
CA CYS A 70 22.60 6.59 16.31
C CYS A 70 21.39 7.46 16.64
N ASP A 71 21.44 8.74 16.31
CA ASP A 71 20.33 9.70 16.46
C ASP A 71 20.14 10.63 15.24
N ASP A 72 21.04 10.58 14.24
CA ASP A 72 20.97 11.42 13.02
C ASP A 72 21.23 10.58 11.77
N ILE A 73 20.22 10.56 10.90
CA ILE A 73 20.24 9.84 9.61
C ILE A 73 19.95 10.83 8.48
N LEU A 74 20.81 10.85 7.46
CA LEU A 74 20.62 11.68 6.27
C LEU A 74 20.55 10.79 5.03
N VAL A 75 19.46 10.93 4.28
CA VAL A 75 19.25 10.30 2.96
C VAL A 75 19.32 11.38 1.89
N THR A 76 20.22 11.24 0.90
CA THR A 76 20.41 12.23 -0.17
C THR A 76 20.24 11.59 -1.55
N LEU A 77 19.40 12.20 -2.39
CA LEU A 77 19.18 11.81 -3.79
C LEU A 77 20.03 12.71 -4.70
N PHE A 78 20.86 12.11 -5.56
CA PHE A 78 21.78 12.85 -6.43
C PHE A 78 21.32 12.84 -7.90
N LYS A 79 21.76 13.87 -8.65
CA LYS A 79 21.46 14.04 -10.08
C LYS A 79 21.94 12.87 -10.97
N ASP A 80 22.97 12.14 -10.54
CA ASP A 80 23.50 10.98 -11.26
C ASP A 80 22.69 9.69 -11.06
N GLY A 81 21.55 9.78 -10.32
CA GLY A 81 20.68 8.65 -9.99
C GLY A 81 21.18 7.80 -8.83
N SER A 82 22.26 8.22 -8.13
CA SER A 82 22.70 7.55 -6.90
C SER A 82 21.97 8.07 -5.66
N VAL A 83 21.92 7.24 -4.63
CA VAL A 83 21.41 7.58 -3.29
C VAL A 83 22.52 7.38 -2.28
N GLU A 84 22.59 8.28 -1.31
CA GLU A 84 23.51 8.19 -0.17
C GLU A 84 22.70 8.16 1.12
N VAL A 85 23.01 7.20 1.98
CA VAL A 85 22.50 7.12 3.35
C VAL A 85 23.69 7.28 4.29
N ARG A 86 23.59 8.26 5.18
CA ARG A 86 24.60 8.55 6.22
C ARG A 86 23.98 8.44 7.60
N ASP A 87 24.64 7.74 8.49
CA ASP A 87 24.33 7.67 9.92
C ASP A 87 25.50 8.16 10.77
N ASN A 88 25.24 8.42 12.05
CA ASN A 88 26.22 8.74 13.08
C ASN A 88 26.41 7.62 14.10
N GLY A 89 26.10 6.36 13.74
CA GLY A 89 26.26 5.19 14.59
C GLY A 89 27.71 4.80 14.87
N ARG A 90 27.94 3.55 15.29
CA ARG A 90 29.29 3.03 15.56
C ARG A 90 30.14 2.79 14.29
N GLY A 91 29.49 2.67 13.14
CA GLY A 91 30.11 2.25 11.89
C GLY A 91 30.22 0.73 11.75
N PHE A 92 30.37 0.25 10.50
CA PHE A 92 30.66 -1.16 10.26
C PHE A 92 32.00 -1.55 10.90
N PRO A 93 32.14 -2.76 11.46
CA PRO A 93 33.43 -3.26 11.92
C PRO A 93 34.45 -3.33 10.76
N VAL A 94 35.62 -2.72 10.93
CA VAL A 94 36.68 -2.67 9.89
C VAL A 94 37.77 -3.71 10.09
N GLY A 95 37.80 -4.39 11.25
CA GLY A 95 38.75 -5.47 11.56
C GLY A 95 38.59 -6.69 10.66
N ILE A 96 39.63 -7.54 10.61
CA ILE A 96 39.61 -8.78 9.84
C ILE A 96 38.69 -9.81 10.51
N HIS A 97 37.71 -10.31 9.77
CA HIS A 97 36.79 -11.35 10.24
C HIS A 97 37.52 -12.68 10.43
N PRO A 98 37.47 -13.32 11.65
CA PRO A 98 38.32 -14.45 11.98
C PRO A 98 38.17 -15.67 11.03
N LYS A 99 36.96 -15.97 10.58
CA LYS A 99 36.68 -17.10 9.70
C LYS A 99 36.91 -16.82 8.22
N MET A 100 36.75 -15.55 7.80
CA MET A 100 36.75 -15.20 6.38
C MET A 100 38.07 -14.60 5.90
N GLY A 101 38.96 -14.16 6.82
CA GLY A 101 40.25 -13.55 6.51
C GLY A 101 40.17 -12.22 5.72
N ARG A 102 38.99 -11.58 5.70
CA ARG A 102 38.70 -10.32 5.01
C ARG A 102 38.11 -9.31 5.98
N PRO A 103 38.17 -7.99 5.67
CA PRO A 103 37.51 -6.96 6.50
C PRO A 103 36.05 -7.28 6.76
N ALA A 104 35.57 -7.09 7.99
CA ALA A 104 34.18 -7.43 8.34
C ALA A 104 33.16 -6.63 7.54
N VAL A 105 33.44 -5.35 7.21
CA VAL A 105 32.57 -4.55 6.31
C VAL A 105 32.44 -5.18 4.93
N GLU A 106 33.53 -5.73 4.37
CA GLU A 106 33.50 -6.45 3.10
C GLU A 106 32.67 -7.72 3.20
N VAL A 107 32.80 -8.47 4.28
CA VAL A 107 31.99 -9.67 4.53
C VAL A 107 30.51 -9.33 4.59
N CYS A 108 30.12 -8.26 5.31
CA CYS A 108 28.72 -7.82 5.37
C CYS A 108 28.13 -7.36 4.02
N LEU A 109 28.98 -6.86 3.12
CA LEU A 109 28.55 -6.36 1.81
C LEU A 109 28.64 -7.40 0.69
N THR A 110 29.37 -8.51 0.88
CA THR A 110 29.62 -9.50 -0.18
C THR A 110 29.15 -10.92 0.12
N VAL A 111 28.80 -11.21 1.37
CA VAL A 111 28.37 -12.55 1.79
C VAL A 111 26.91 -12.49 2.27
N LEU A 112 26.07 -13.37 1.74
CA LEU A 112 24.70 -13.53 2.23
C LEU A 112 24.71 -14.19 3.60
N HIS A 113 23.74 -13.82 4.43
CA HIS A 113 23.59 -14.31 5.80
C HIS A 113 24.82 -14.04 6.68
N ALA A 114 25.48 -12.91 6.45
CA ALA A 114 26.59 -12.41 7.26
C ALA A 114 26.20 -11.11 7.94
N GLY A 115 26.37 -11.02 9.25
CA GLY A 115 26.09 -9.81 10.02
C GLY A 115 26.16 -10.02 11.53
N GLY A 116 26.29 -8.92 12.28
CA GLY A 116 26.35 -8.92 13.75
C GLY A 116 25.01 -9.15 14.46
N LYS A 117 23.93 -9.42 13.68
CA LYS A 117 22.55 -9.59 14.17
C LYS A 117 22.20 -11.05 14.48
N PHE A 118 23.09 -12.00 14.14
CA PHE A 118 22.95 -13.42 14.47
C PHE A 118 23.67 -13.75 15.77
N GLY A 119 22.96 -13.98 16.86
CA GLY A 119 23.53 -14.57 18.06
C GLY A 119 24.02 -13.62 19.16
N GLY A 120 23.30 -12.55 19.44
CA GLY A 120 23.23 -11.99 20.80
C GLY A 120 24.37 -11.08 21.29
N GLY A 121 25.30 -10.64 20.44
CA GLY A 121 26.41 -9.81 20.92
C GLY A 121 26.26 -8.30 20.74
N GLY A 122 25.58 -7.84 19.72
CA GLY A 122 25.57 -6.42 19.35
C GLY A 122 24.20 -5.74 19.29
N TYR A 123 23.15 -6.52 19.06
CA TYR A 123 21.78 -6.00 18.90
C TYR A 123 20.79 -6.93 19.62
N LYS A 124 20.04 -6.39 20.60
CA LYS A 124 18.97 -7.13 21.29
C LYS A 124 17.73 -7.28 20.42
N VAL A 125 17.44 -6.27 19.60
CA VAL A 125 16.33 -6.19 18.67
C VAL A 125 16.84 -5.61 17.36
N SER A 126 16.45 -6.15 16.22
CA SER A 126 16.78 -5.58 14.92
C SER A 126 15.63 -5.78 13.91
N GLY A 127 15.47 -4.85 12.99
CA GLY A 127 14.57 -4.97 11.83
C GLY A 127 15.17 -5.87 10.75
N GLY A 128 16.49 -5.87 10.62
CA GLY A 128 17.23 -6.70 9.67
C GLY A 128 17.41 -8.14 10.15
N LEU A 129 16.45 -9.03 9.82
CA LEU A 129 16.39 -10.41 10.35
C LEU A 129 17.31 -11.41 9.64
N HIS A 130 17.60 -11.18 8.36
CA HIS A 130 18.21 -12.19 7.49
C HIS A 130 19.71 -11.96 7.22
N GLY A 131 20.27 -10.81 7.62
CA GLY A 131 21.67 -10.46 7.35
C GLY A 131 22.01 -10.40 5.86
N VAL A 132 21.06 -10.00 5.04
CA VAL A 132 21.23 -9.95 3.58
C VAL A 132 21.05 -8.55 2.99
N GLY A 133 20.42 -7.60 3.69
CA GLY A 133 20.02 -6.31 3.11
C GLY A 133 21.16 -5.56 2.45
N ALA A 134 22.25 -5.30 3.17
CA ALA A 134 23.41 -4.57 2.64
C ALA A 134 24.06 -5.29 1.46
N SER A 135 24.18 -6.62 1.50
CA SER A 135 24.76 -7.43 0.42
C SER A 135 23.82 -7.50 -0.80
N VAL A 136 22.50 -7.49 -0.60
CA VAL A 136 21.50 -7.40 -1.68
C VAL A 136 21.59 -6.03 -2.36
N VAL A 137 21.66 -4.92 -1.61
CA VAL A 137 21.84 -3.58 -2.21
C VAL A 137 23.13 -3.53 -3.03
N ASN A 138 24.23 -4.08 -2.51
CA ASN A 138 25.49 -4.16 -3.25
C ASN A 138 25.36 -4.99 -4.54
N ALA A 139 24.75 -6.17 -4.48
CA ALA A 139 24.57 -7.04 -5.65
C ALA A 139 23.73 -6.39 -6.75
N LEU A 140 22.72 -5.56 -6.37
CA LEU A 140 21.77 -4.94 -7.28
C LEU A 140 22.15 -3.52 -7.69
N SER A 141 23.32 -3.04 -7.28
CA SER A 141 23.87 -1.74 -7.65
C SER A 141 24.96 -1.87 -8.73
N SER A 142 24.91 -0.99 -9.72
CA SER A 142 26.00 -0.84 -10.70
C SER A 142 27.28 -0.37 -10.03
N HIS A 143 27.15 0.47 -9.00
CA HIS A 143 28.26 0.96 -8.18
C HIS A 143 27.80 1.17 -6.74
N LEU A 144 28.61 0.75 -5.76
CA LEU A 144 28.39 1.02 -4.35
C LEU A 144 29.71 1.46 -3.70
N LYS A 145 29.63 2.49 -2.87
CA LYS A 145 30.74 3.04 -2.11
C LYS A 145 30.35 3.09 -0.63
N VAL A 146 31.19 2.53 0.23
CA VAL A 146 31.04 2.62 1.67
C VAL A 146 32.20 3.41 2.27
N ASN A 147 31.86 4.37 3.14
CA ASN A 147 32.81 5.04 4.02
C ASN A 147 32.43 4.69 5.47
N VAL A 148 33.38 4.22 6.23
CA VAL A 148 33.22 3.92 7.66
C VAL A 148 34.08 4.88 8.47
N TYR A 149 33.45 5.55 9.42
CA TYR A 149 34.09 6.52 10.31
C TYR A 149 34.24 5.87 11.68
N GLN A 150 35.44 5.43 12.01
CA GLN A 150 35.72 4.69 13.22
C GLN A 150 37.19 4.92 13.65
N ASP A 151 37.44 4.96 14.97
CA ASP A 151 38.77 5.06 15.56
C ASP A 151 39.62 6.21 15.02
N GLY A 152 39.00 7.36 14.79
CA GLY A 152 39.66 8.56 14.26
C GLY A 152 40.03 8.51 12.79
N LYS A 153 39.60 7.48 12.05
CA LYS A 153 39.94 7.25 10.64
C LYS A 153 38.72 7.13 9.76
N ILE A 154 38.92 7.44 8.48
CA ILE A 154 37.93 7.21 7.42
C ILE A 154 38.40 6.02 6.59
N TYR A 155 37.65 4.93 6.66
CA TYR A 155 37.89 3.74 5.84
C TYR A 155 36.95 3.78 4.63
N GLN A 156 37.46 3.37 3.45
CA GLN A 156 36.69 3.37 2.21
C GLN A 156 36.91 2.09 1.44
N GLN A 157 35.81 1.58 0.85
CA GLN A 157 35.82 0.50 -0.13
C GLN A 157 34.72 0.72 -1.14
N GLU A 158 34.97 0.33 -2.40
CA GLU A 158 34.00 0.45 -3.50
C GLU A 158 33.76 -0.90 -4.15
N TYR A 159 32.57 -1.02 -4.73
CA TYR A 159 32.07 -2.26 -5.32
C TYR A 159 31.39 -1.97 -6.65
N GLU A 160 31.44 -2.92 -7.55
CA GLU A 160 30.71 -2.93 -8.81
C GLU A 160 29.92 -4.23 -8.91
N ARG A 161 28.58 -4.14 -8.93
CA ARG A 161 27.69 -5.32 -9.02
C ARG A 161 28.03 -6.43 -8.00
N GLY A 162 28.29 -6.01 -6.77
CA GLY A 162 28.66 -6.90 -5.67
C GLY A 162 30.13 -7.33 -5.63
N LYS A 163 30.96 -6.98 -6.63
CA LYS A 163 32.38 -7.32 -6.68
C LYS A 163 33.23 -6.18 -6.10
N VAL A 164 34.19 -6.55 -5.27
CA VAL A 164 35.15 -5.59 -4.67
C VAL A 164 36.05 -5.01 -5.75
N LEU A 165 36.20 -3.68 -5.77
CA LEU A 165 37.10 -3.00 -6.72
C LEU A 165 38.53 -2.87 -6.19
N TYR A 166 38.67 -2.71 -4.87
CA TYR A 166 39.96 -2.61 -4.20
C TYR A 166 39.83 -2.92 -2.70
N ASP A 167 40.95 -3.29 -2.07
CA ASP A 167 40.98 -3.58 -0.63
C ASP A 167 40.60 -2.37 0.23
N LEU A 168 40.02 -2.62 1.39
CA LEU A 168 39.64 -1.57 2.34
C LEU A 168 40.85 -0.68 2.67
N LYS A 169 40.74 0.62 2.42
CA LYS A 169 41.83 1.59 2.62
C LYS A 169 41.42 2.72 3.56
N VAL A 170 42.39 3.27 4.27
CA VAL A 170 42.25 4.51 5.02
C VAL A 170 42.48 5.69 4.06
N ILE A 171 41.49 6.59 3.98
CA ILE A 171 41.53 7.76 3.09
C ILE A 171 41.68 9.10 3.82
N GLY A 172 41.52 9.10 5.14
CA GLY A 172 41.62 10.34 5.94
C GLY A 172 41.43 10.10 7.43
N GLN A 173 41.39 11.20 8.18
CA GLN A 173 41.08 11.24 9.61
C GLN A 173 39.74 11.91 9.85
N THR A 174 39.08 11.60 10.97
CA THR A 174 37.76 12.13 11.32
C THR A 174 37.57 12.14 12.83
N GLU A 175 36.79 13.08 13.35
CA GLU A 175 36.32 13.09 14.74
C GLU A 175 34.95 12.44 14.90
N ARG A 176 34.23 12.20 13.79
CA ARG A 176 32.89 11.57 13.81
C ARG A 176 32.97 10.06 13.73
N THR A 177 31.89 9.41 14.18
CA THR A 177 31.61 7.99 13.96
C THR A 177 30.46 7.81 12.96
N GLY A 178 30.24 6.59 12.48
CA GLY A 178 29.11 6.23 11.65
C GLY A 178 29.48 5.57 10.33
N THR A 179 28.47 5.43 9.48
CA THR A 179 28.64 4.89 8.13
C THR A 179 28.04 5.84 7.08
N THR A 180 28.61 5.86 5.90
CA THR A 180 28.01 6.44 4.71
C THR A 180 28.01 5.38 3.60
N VAL A 181 26.85 5.02 3.11
CA VAL A 181 26.68 4.12 1.96
C VAL A 181 26.07 4.91 0.82
N ARG A 182 26.81 5.02 -0.28
CA ARG A 182 26.31 5.60 -1.55
C ARG A 182 26.23 4.51 -2.58
N PHE A 183 25.08 4.34 -3.20
CA PHE A 183 24.86 3.32 -4.21
C PHE A 183 24.09 3.86 -5.41
N LYS A 184 24.35 3.26 -6.57
CA LYS A 184 23.66 3.55 -7.81
C LYS A 184 23.01 2.25 -8.31
N PRO A 185 21.68 2.19 -8.47
CA PRO A 185 21.01 0.97 -8.95
C PRO A 185 21.52 0.52 -10.32
N ASP A 186 21.49 -0.79 -10.57
CA ASP A 186 21.83 -1.38 -11.86
C ASP A 186 20.61 -1.40 -12.77
N VAL A 187 20.42 -0.34 -13.58
CA VAL A 187 19.25 -0.11 -14.43
C VAL A 187 19.45 -0.75 -15.80
N LYS A 188 18.39 -1.29 -16.40
CA LYS A 188 18.37 -1.80 -17.78
C LYS A 188 18.63 -0.66 -18.76
N THR A 189 19.81 -0.65 -19.37
CA THR A 189 20.13 0.25 -20.48
C THR A 189 20.33 -0.61 -21.72
N GLY A 190 19.74 -0.22 -22.85
CA GLY A 190 19.81 -0.98 -24.10
C GLY A 190 21.23 -1.13 -24.70
N GLU A 191 22.25 -0.55 -24.07
CA GLU A 191 23.63 -0.48 -24.55
C GLU A 191 24.61 -1.42 -23.80
N ASN A 192 24.18 -2.09 -22.73
CA ASN A 192 25.06 -2.94 -21.92
C ASN A 192 25.04 -4.41 -22.33
N PRO A 193 26.20 -5.09 -22.43
CA PRO A 193 26.28 -6.52 -22.74
C PRO A 193 25.69 -7.41 -21.61
N GLU A 194 25.62 -6.92 -20.37
CA GLU A 194 24.87 -7.54 -19.28
C GLU A 194 23.61 -6.71 -19.00
N PRO A 195 22.41 -7.28 -19.08
CA PRO A 195 21.18 -6.55 -18.79
C PRO A 195 21.18 -6.10 -17.33
N GLY A 196 20.92 -4.81 -17.10
CA GLY A 196 20.64 -4.28 -15.77
C GLY A 196 19.42 -4.96 -15.13
N ILE A 197 19.18 -4.66 -13.86
CA ILE A 197 18.13 -5.31 -13.03
C ILE A 197 16.84 -4.52 -13.06
N PHE A 198 16.92 -3.21 -12.75
CA PHE A 198 15.75 -2.35 -12.57
C PHE A 198 15.23 -1.78 -13.88
N GLU A 199 13.91 -1.62 -13.94
CA GLU A 199 13.23 -1.00 -15.09
C GLU A 199 13.41 0.51 -15.09
N THR A 200 13.55 1.12 -13.92
CA THR A 200 13.81 2.56 -13.70
C THR A 200 14.89 2.75 -12.65
N GLY A 201 15.60 3.88 -12.73
CA GLY A 201 16.54 4.33 -11.70
C GLY A 201 16.08 5.60 -10.98
N GLU A 202 14.83 6.00 -11.20
CA GLU A 202 14.28 7.23 -10.63
C GLU A 202 13.62 6.95 -9.28
N PHE A 203 14.20 7.51 -8.22
CA PHE A 203 13.63 7.46 -6.88
C PHE A 203 12.56 8.54 -6.72
N ASP A 204 11.35 8.14 -6.28
CA ASP A 204 10.29 9.07 -5.95
C ASP A 204 10.51 9.68 -4.56
N PHE A 205 10.56 11.02 -4.50
CA PHE A 205 10.79 11.75 -3.25
C PHE A 205 9.64 11.56 -2.26
N ASP A 206 8.40 11.56 -2.72
CA ASP A 206 7.24 11.53 -1.85
C ASP A 206 7.02 10.13 -1.25
N THR A 207 7.35 9.08 -1.99
CA THR A 207 7.40 7.70 -1.50
C THR A 207 8.42 7.55 -0.38
N LEU A 208 9.66 8.02 -0.59
CA LEU A 208 10.69 7.98 0.45
C LEU A 208 10.33 8.86 1.66
N LYS A 209 9.80 10.06 1.42
CA LYS A 209 9.33 11.00 2.44
C LYS A 209 8.36 10.34 3.42
N THR A 210 7.36 9.63 2.90
CA THR A 210 6.35 8.97 3.73
C THR A 210 6.97 7.88 4.61
N ARG A 211 7.76 6.99 4.02
CA ARG A 211 8.39 5.90 4.77
C ARG A 211 9.40 6.38 5.83
N LEU A 212 10.22 7.37 5.50
CA LEU A 212 11.18 7.94 6.45
C LEU A 212 10.50 8.66 7.62
N ARG A 213 9.35 9.29 7.36
CA ARG A 213 8.50 9.88 8.42
C ARG A 213 7.95 8.80 9.37
N GLU A 214 7.45 7.69 8.85
CA GLU A 214 7.01 6.55 9.68
C GLU A 214 8.15 6.05 10.58
N MET A 215 9.33 5.84 10.00
CA MET A 215 10.50 5.38 10.76
C MET A 215 10.87 6.34 11.89
N ALA A 216 10.75 7.67 11.66
CA ALA A 216 10.99 8.67 12.69
C ALA A 216 9.93 8.64 13.80
N PHE A 217 8.67 8.36 13.49
CA PHE A 217 7.62 8.17 14.52
C PHE A 217 7.84 6.91 15.35
N LEU A 218 8.23 5.80 14.72
CA LEU A 218 8.44 4.51 15.39
C LEU A 218 9.69 4.49 16.29
N ASN A 219 10.61 5.42 16.06
CA ASN A 219 11.89 5.47 16.78
C ASN A 219 12.06 6.85 17.43
N LYS A 220 11.49 6.99 18.61
CA LYS A 220 11.50 8.22 19.41
C LYS A 220 12.90 8.84 19.50
N GLY A 221 12.98 10.15 19.20
CA GLY A 221 14.21 10.93 19.35
C GLY A 221 15.21 10.82 18.19
N ILE A 222 14.93 9.99 17.16
CA ILE A 222 15.76 9.95 15.95
C ILE A 222 15.40 11.13 15.04
N LYS A 223 16.45 11.76 14.48
CA LYS A 223 16.32 12.74 13.43
C LYS A 223 16.64 12.10 12.08
N ILE A 224 15.68 12.11 11.15
CA ILE A 224 15.84 11.61 9.78
C ILE A 224 15.63 12.76 8.81
N THR A 225 16.62 13.03 7.96
CA THR A 225 16.56 14.06 6.93
C THR A 225 16.58 13.43 5.55
N LEU A 226 15.63 13.80 4.70
CA LEU A 226 15.60 13.47 3.26
C LEU A 226 15.92 14.71 2.46
N ARG A 227 16.97 14.65 1.63
CA ARG A 227 17.45 15.73 0.77
C ARG A 227 17.44 15.31 -0.69
N ASP A 228 16.84 16.14 -1.55
CA ASP A 228 16.81 15.95 -2.99
C ASP A 228 17.65 17.03 -3.69
N GLU A 229 18.83 16.65 -4.14
CA GLU A 229 19.77 17.51 -4.88
C GLU A 229 19.55 17.44 -6.40
N ARG A 230 18.54 16.72 -6.87
CA ARG A 230 18.18 16.64 -8.29
C ARG A 230 17.50 17.92 -8.77
N VAL A 231 16.84 18.62 -7.87
CA VAL A 231 16.06 19.84 -8.13
C VAL A 231 16.75 21.09 -7.59
N ASP A 232 16.41 22.25 -8.18
CA ASP A 232 16.89 23.55 -7.75
C ASP A 232 15.68 24.48 -7.54
N PRO A 233 15.45 25.03 -6.34
CA PRO A 233 16.25 24.84 -5.11
C PRO A 233 16.18 23.42 -4.56
N VAL A 234 17.22 22.99 -3.82
CA VAL A 234 17.29 21.69 -3.15
C VAL A 234 16.08 21.51 -2.25
N LYS A 235 15.38 20.38 -2.41
CA LYS A 235 14.22 20.03 -1.59
C LYS A 235 14.69 19.22 -0.38
N GLU A 236 14.36 19.67 0.83
CA GLU A 236 14.74 18.99 2.07
C GLU A 236 13.56 18.87 3.03
N ARG A 237 13.48 17.72 3.72
CA ARG A 237 12.51 17.47 4.79
C ARG A 237 13.20 16.74 5.94
N THR A 238 13.02 17.25 7.15
CA THR A 238 13.55 16.67 8.37
C THR A 238 12.42 16.22 9.29
N TYR A 239 12.53 15.02 9.82
CA TYR A 239 11.59 14.40 10.76
C TYR A 239 12.29 14.11 12.07
N HIS A 240 11.68 14.58 13.15
CA HIS A 240 12.17 14.37 14.51
C HIS A 240 10.98 14.46 15.47
N TYR A 241 10.65 13.34 16.12
CA TYR A 241 9.46 13.23 16.96
C TYR A 241 9.81 12.71 18.36
N GLU A 242 9.84 13.62 19.33
CA GLU A 242 10.09 13.29 20.74
C GLU A 242 8.95 12.47 21.36
N GLY A 243 7.72 12.60 20.86
CA GLY A 243 6.55 11.85 21.32
C GLY A 243 6.47 10.43 20.75
N GLY A 244 7.30 10.07 19.75
CA GLY A 244 7.28 8.73 19.15
C GLY A 244 5.90 8.39 18.57
N ILE A 245 5.35 7.20 18.92
CA ILE A 245 4.05 6.75 18.41
C ILE A 245 2.86 7.56 18.94
N ILE A 246 3.00 8.34 20.02
CA ILE A 246 1.98 9.32 20.44
C ILE A 246 1.83 10.38 19.35
N SER A 247 2.95 10.98 18.92
CA SER A 247 2.97 11.95 17.83
C SER A 247 2.48 11.35 16.52
N PHE A 248 2.67 10.05 16.32
CA PHE A 248 2.13 9.36 15.15
C PHE A 248 0.60 9.31 15.17
N VAL A 249 -0.02 8.97 16.31
CA VAL A 249 -1.49 8.99 16.46
C VAL A 249 -2.04 10.42 16.33
N GLU A 250 -1.36 11.43 16.90
CA GLU A 250 -1.73 12.83 16.72
C GLU A 250 -1.68 13.25 15.25
N TYR A 251 -0.64 12.85 14.53
CA TYR A 251 -0.50 13.08 13.09
C TYR A 251 -1.64 12.42 12.30
N LEU A 252 -1.96 11.14 12.57
CA LEU A 252 -3.06 10.42 11.91
C LEU A 252 -4.44 11.04 12.20
N ASN A 253 -4.57 11.75 13.31
CA ASN A 253 -5.80 12.45 13.70
C ASN A 253 -5.76 13.96 13.39
N GLN A 254 -4.73 14.48 12.71
CA GLN A 254 -4.58 15.93 12.46
C GLN A 254 -5.79 16.55 11.72
N HIS A 255 -6.48 15.75 10.87
CA HIS A 255 -7.65 16.16 10.11
C HIS A 255 -8.97 15.56 10.65
N LYS A 256 -8.97 15.06 11.90
CA LYS A 256 -10.11 14.49 12.60
C LYS A 256 -10.32 15.23 13.92
N THR A 257 -11.47 15.07 14.54
CA THR A 257 -11.74 15.65 15.85
C THR A 257 -11.57 14.59 16.94
N PRO A 258 -10.45 14.57 17.67
CA PRO A 258 -10.26 13.64 18.77
C PRO A 258 -11.28 13.84 19.88
N LEU A 259 -11.77 12.76 20.50
CA LEU A 259 -12.71 12.81 21.62
C LEU A 259 -12.05 13.28 22.92
N PHE A 260 -10.76 13.10 23.04
CA PHE A 260 -9.93 13.52 24.18
C PHE A 260 -8.48 13.76 23.73
N LYS A 261 -7.70 14.48 24.52
CA LYS A 261 -6.26 14.71 24.29
C LYS A 261 -5.52 14.67 25.64
N PRO A 262 -4.27 14.16 25.68
CA PRO A 262 -3.50 13.51 24.59
C PRO A 262 -4.00 12.08 24.26
N PRO A 263 -3.41 11.39 23.25
CA PRO A 263 -3.64 9.95 23.05
C PRO A 263 -3.26 9.12 24.26
N VAL A 264 -3.95 8.01 24.50
CA VAL A 264 -3.57 7.04 25.51
C VAL A 264 -2.30 6.33 25.06
N TYR A 265 -1.27 6.30 25.93
CA TYR A 265 -0.02 5.60 25.67
C TYR A 265 0.16 4.45 26.65
N ILE A 266 0.52 3.30 26.13
CA ILE A 266 0.74 2.06 26.87
C ILE A 266 2.08 1.48 26.46
N GLU A 267 2.93 1.21 27.43
CA GLU A 267 4.23 0.58 27.21
C GLU A 267 4.45 -0.54 28.22
N GLY A 268 5.11 -1.60 27.79
CA GLY A 268 5.52 -2.68 28.67
C GLY A 268 6.51 -3.63 28.02
N GLU A 269 7.32 -4.27 28.86
CA GLU A 269 8.30 -5.28 28.45
C GLU A 269 8.05 -6.59 29.20
N LYS A 270 8.12 -7.70 28.48
CA LYS A 270 8.05 -9.04 29.06
C LYS A 270 8.79 -10.05 28.19
N ASN A 271 9.61 -10.90 28.82
CA ASN A 271 10.38 -11.95 28.13
C ASN A 271 11.27 -11.43 26.98
N GLY A 272 11.81 -10.22 27.12
CA GLY A 272 12.65 -9.60 26.07
C GLY A 272 11.87 -9.01 24.89
N SER A 273 10.54 -9.05 24.92
CA SER A 273 9.67 -8.37 23.94
C SER A 273 9.15 -7.07 24.52
N THR A 274 9.27 -5.99 23.76
CA THR A 274 8.69 -4.67 24.11
C THR A 274 7.43 -4.44 23.31
N VAL A 275 6.40 -3.91 23.95
CA VAL A 275 5.11 -3.54 23.33
C VAL A 275 4.87 -2.08 23.64
N GLU A 276 4.60 -1.30 22.59
CA GLU A 276 4.14 0.08 22.67
C GLU A 276 2.81 0.19 21.93
N VAL A 277 1.83 0.82 22.55
CA VAL A 277 0.53 1.11 21.94
C VAL A 277 0.17 2.57 22.22
N ALA A 278 -0.13 3.33 21.17
CA ALA A 278 -0.79 4.62 21.29
C ALA A 278 -2.15 4.53 20.63
N LEU A 279 -3.20 5.07 21.27
CA LEU A 279 -4.57 4.99 20.76
C LEU A 279 -5.41 6.21 21.16
N GLN A 280 -6.37 6.55 20.30
CA GLN A 280 -7.27 7.68 20.52
C GLN A 280 -8.53 7.49 19.68
N TRP A 281 -9.69 7.79 20.26
CA TRP A 281 -10.94 7.84 19.48
C TRP A 281 -11.19 9.24 18.96
N ASN A 282 -11.83 9.31 17.79
CA ASN A 282 -12.26 10.54 17.12
C ASN A 282 -13.75 10.48 16.75
N ASP A 283 -14.28 11.55 16.21
CA ASP A 283 -15.68 11.65 15.81
C ASP A 283 -16.03 10.88 14.52
N GLY A 284 -15.04 10.41 13.78
CA GLY A 284 -15.21 9.61 12.54
C GLY A 284 -15.83 8.23 12.78
N TYR A 285 -16.03 7.49 11.69
CA TYR A 285 -16.69 6.18 11.71
C TYR A 285 -15.74 5.03 11.35
N ASN A 286 -14.54 5.32 10.87
CA ASN A 286 -13.57 4.34 10.39
C ASN A 286 -12.61 3.90 11.50
N GLU A 287 -12.20 2.62 11.49
CA GLU A 287 -11.10 2.09 12.26
C GLU A 287 -9.79 2.34 11.51
N ASN A 288 -8.81 2.98 12.13
CA ASN A 288 -7.47 3.22 11.58
C ASN A 288 -6.44 2.65 12.53
N VAL A 289 -6.06 1.40 12.35
CA VAL A 289 -5.08 0.72 13.20
C VAL A 289 -3.87 0.31 12.37
N PHE A 290 -2.72 0.87 12.70
CA PHE A 290 -1.43 0.54 12.08
C PHE A 290 -0.59 -0.30 13.03
N THR A 291 -0.04 -1.38 12.50
CA THR A 291 0.67 -2.37 13.30
C THR A 291 2.07 -2.61 12.76
N PHE A 292 3.04 -2.68 13.67
CA PHE A 292 4.45 -2.82 13.36
C PHE A 292 5.11 -3.91 14.22
N ALA A 293 6.00 -4.66 13.61
CA ALA A 293 6.87 -5.60 14.30
C ALA A 293 8.33 -5.33 13.90
N ASN A 294 9.20 -4.96 14.86
CA ASN A 294 10.57 -4.51 14.62
C ASN A 294 10.66 -3.43 13.52
N ASN A 295 9.80 -2.40 13.60
CA ASN A 295 9.63 -1.31 12.64
C ASN A 295 9.14 -1.71 11.25
N ILE A 296 8.81 -2.97 11.01
CA ILE A 296 8.22 -3.46 9.76
C ILE A 296 6.71 -3.30 9.86
N HIS A 297 6.11 -2.60 8.91
CA HIS A 297 4.66 -2.49 8.80
C HIS A 297 4.03 -3.84 8.47
N THR A 298 3.01 -4.22 9.23
CA THR A 298 2.26 -5.47 9.05
C THR A 298 0.81 -5.17 8.66
N PRO A 299 0.53 -4.87 7.39
CA PRO A 299 -0.80 -4.42 6.95
C PRO A 299 -1.90 -5.46 7.19
N GLU A 300 -1.57 -6.75 7.15
CA GLU A 300 -2.51 -7.83 7.51
C GLU A 300 -2.60 -8.06 9.04
N GLY A 301 -1.91 -7.24 9.84
CA GLY A 301 -1.90 -7.35 11.31
C GLY A 301 -1.15 -8.58 11.80
N GLY A 302 -1.84 -9.41 12.57
CA GLY A 302 -1.30 -10.61 13.19
C GLY A 302 -1.65 -10.70 14.67
N THR A 303 -0.82 -11.41 15.44
CA THR A 303 -1.06 -11.71 16.85
C THR A 303 -1.13 -10.47 17.74
N HIS A 304 -0.34 -9.43 17.47
CA HIS A 304 -0.38 -8.15 18.21
C HIS A 304 -1.68 -7.39 17.98
N LEU A 305 -2.20 -7.33 16.73
CA LEU A 305 -3.49 -6.75 16.43
C LEU A 305 -4.63 -7.53 17.09
N ALA A 306 -4.58 -8.86 17.03
CA ALA A 306 -5.57 -9.72 17.68
C ALA A 306 -5.60 -9.51 19.20
N GLY A 307 -4.44 -9.32 19.83
CA GLY A 307 -4.32 -8.98 21.25
C GLY A 307 -4.96 -7.63 21.59
N LEU A 308 -4.65 -6.58 20.81
CA LEU A 308 -5.26 -5.26 20.98
C LEU A 308 -6.78 -5.32 20.86
N ARG A 309 -7.31 -5.92 19.79
CA ARG A 309 -8.75 -6.01 19.54
C ARG A 309 -9.50 -6.77 20.65
N SER A 310 -8.91 -7.84 21.17
CA SER A 310 -9.44 -8.61 22.30
C SER A 310 -9.51 -7.75 23.56
N ALA A 311 -8.42 -7.10 23.93
CA ALA A 311 -8.31 -6.25 25.12
C ALA A 311 -9.30 -5.08 25.09
N LEU A 312 -9.36 -4.34 23.97
CA LEU A 312 -10.29 -3.20 23.82
C LEU A 312 -11.74 -3.62 24.04
N THR A 313 -12.16 -4.71 23.41
CA THR A 313 -13.54 -5.21 23.53
C THR A 313 -13.87 -5.60 24.97
N LYS A 314 -12.92 -6.25 25.64
CA LYS A 314 -13.06 -6.67 27.05
C LYS A 314 -13.15 -5.45 27.98
N VAL A 315 -12.16 -4.55 27.92
CA VAL A 315 -12.04 -3.40 28.84
C VAL A 315 -13.28 -2.50 28.76
N ILE A 316 -13.75 -2.19 27.55
CA ILE A 316 -14.89 -1.30 27.35
C ILE A 316 -16.19 -1.95 27.86
N ASN A 317 -16.40 -3.23 27.62
CA ASN A 317 -17.57 -3.93 28.18
C ASN A 317 -17.52 -4.02 29.70
N ASP A 318 -16.36 -4.38 30.27
CA ASP A 318 -16.18 -4.53 31.73
C ASP A 318 -16.38 -3.19 32.44
N TYR A 319 -15.79 -2.11 31.91
CA TYR A 319 -15.97 -0.76 32.45
C TYR A 319 -17.42 -0.28 32.35
N GLY A 320 -18.09 -0.51 31.19
CA GLY A 320 -19.48 -0.15 30.98
C GLY A 320 -20.43 -0.87 31.95
N ARG A 321 -20.18 -2.13 32.26
CA ARG A 321 -20.96 -2.90 33.23
C ARG A 321 -20.67 -2.48 34.66
N LYS A 322 -19.42 -2.33 35.05
CA LYS A 322 -18.98 -1.90 36.37
C LYS A 322 -19.60 -0.56 36.79
N ASN A 323 -19.72 0.36 35.83
CA ASN A 323 -20.25 1.72 36.06
C ASN A 323 -21.74 1.86 35.71
N GLY A 324 -22.46 0.76 35.44
CA GLY A 324 -23.91 0.77 35.18
C GLY A 324 -24.34 1.48 33.89
N ILE A 325 -23.40 1.73 32.97
CA ILE A 325 -23.66 2.31 31.65
C ILE A 325 -24.29 1.26 30.75
N LEU A 326 -23.77 0.03 30.80
CA LEU A 326 -24.38 -1.18 30.23
C LEU A 326 -25.19 -1.88 31.33
N LYS A 327 -26.49 -1.97 31.15
CA LYS A 327 -27.39 -2.68 32.10
C LYS A 327 -27.20 -4.19 31.96
N GLY A 328 -27.60 -4.94 33.00
CA GLY A 328 -27.48 -6.40 33.00
C GLY A 328 -28.25 -7.11 31.86
N SER A 329 -29.32 -6.48 31.34
CA SER A 329 -30.09 -6.95 30.18
C SER A 329 -29.50 -6.59 28.81
N ASP A 330 -28.55 -5.69 28.77
CA ASP A 330 -28.01 -5.23 27.50
C ASP A 330 -26.99 -6.23 26.92
N ALA A 331 -27.00 -6.41 25.62
CA ALA A 331 -25.97 -7.19 24.95
C ALA A 331 -24.59 -6.52 25.09
N ASN A 332 -23.52 -7.30 25.07
CA ASN A 332 -22.18 -6.77 25.02
C ASN A 332 -21.97 -6.03 23.69
N LEU A 333 -21.18 -4.96 23.76
CA LEU A 333 -20.67 -4.27 22.57
C LEU A 333 -19.76 -5.23 21.78
N SER A 334 -19.93 -5.27 20.48
CA SER A 334 -19.07 -6.06 19.60
C SER A 334 -17.72 -5.35 19.37
N GLY A 335 -16.76 -6.09 18.81
CA GLY A 335 -15.48 -5.49 18.44
C GLY A 335 -15.62 -4.31 17.47
N GLU A 336 -16.52 -4.39 16.47
CA GLU A 336 -16.83 -3.31 15.54
C GLU A 336 -17.33 -2.06 16.25
N ASP A 337 -18.26 -2.22 17.22
CA ASP A 337 -18.82 -1.09 17.97
C ASP A 337 -17.75 -0.34 18.76
N VAL A 338 -16.79 -1.10 19.32
CA VAL A 338 -15.70 -0.59 20.16
C VAL A 338 -14.66 0.16 19.34
N ARG A 339 -14.44 -0.23 18.09
CA ARG A 339 -13.38 0.30 17.23
C ARG A 339 -13.85 1.39 16.26
N GLU A 340 -15.14 1.72 16.25
CA GLU A 340 -15.65 2.84 15.44
C GLU A 340 -14.98 4.15 15.88
N GLY A 341 -14.32 4.84 14.94
CA GLY A 341 -13.58 6.07 15.18
C GLY A 341 -12.24 5.90 15.93
N LEU A 342 -11.75 4.66 16.08
CA LEU A 342 -10.46 4.38 16.70
C LEU A 342 -9.31 4.66 15.74
N THR A 343 -8.33 5.44 16.20
CA THR A 343 -6.99 5.53 15.61
C THR A 343 -5.99 4.93 16.60
N ALA A 344 -5.21 3.95 16.16
CA ALA A 344 -4.20 3.31 17.02
C ALA A 344 -2.94 2.91 16.24
N VAL A 345 -1.82 2.96 16.93
CA VAL A 345 -0.53 2.43 16.48
C VAL A 345 -0.06 1.39 17.49
N VAL A 346 0.24 0.19 17.01
CA VAL A 346 0.80 -0.91 17.80
C VAL A 346 2.19 -1.23 17.28
N SER A 347 3.21 -1.05 18.11
CA SER A 347 4.59 -1.39 17.80
C SER A 347 5.08 -2.45 18.76
N VAL A 348 5.55 -3.58 18.22
CA VAL A 348 6.16 -4.64 19.02
C VAL A 348 7.61 -4.84 18.58
N LYS A 349 8.52 -4.99 19.56
CA LYS A 349 9.94 -5.25 19.33
C LYS A 349 10.28 -6.63 19.90
N LEU A 350 10.76 -7.52 19.05
CA LEU A 350 10.95 -8.94 19.33
C LEU A 350 12.39 -9.34 18.99
N VAL A 351 12.95 -10.27 19.76
CA VAL A 351 14.26 -10.86 19.46
C VAL A 351 14.18 -11.72 18.18
N GLU A 352 13.14 -12.54 18.06
CA GLU A 352 12.92 -13.46 16.94
C GLU A 352 11.50 -13.32 16.37
N PRO A 353 11.23 -12.30 15.54
CA PRO A 353 9.93 -12.18 14.91
C PRO A 353 9.71 -13.24 13.84
N GLN A 354 8.50 -13.82 13.86
CA GLN A 354 8.03 -14.81 12.90
C GLN A 354 6.90 -14.18 12.08
N PHE A 355 7.07 -14.17 10.76
CA PHE A 355 6.08 -13.62 9.86
C PHE A 355 5.45 -14.73 9.00
N GLU A 356 4.18 -14.56 8.66
CA GLU A 356 3.53 -15.37 7.65
C GLU A 356 3.99 -14.86 6.27
N GLY A 357 4.83 -15.64 5.58
CA GLY A 357 5.35 -15.34 4.24
C GLY A 357 6.56 -14.39 4.19
N GLN A 358 7.17 -14.34 3.00
CA GLN A 358 8.39 -13.57 2.72
C GLN A 358 8.15 -12.04 2.75
N THR A 359 6.94 -11.60 2.45
CA THR A 359 6.57 -10.17 2.41
C THR A 359 6.39 -9.54 3.79
N LYS A 360 6.45 -10.36 4.87
CA LYS A 360 6.37 -9.92 6.28
C LYS A 360 5.08 -9.12 6.62
N THR A 361 3.99 -9.38 5.90
CA THR A 361 2.73 -8.63 6.04
C THR A 361 1.95 -8.94 7.30
N LYS A 362 2.22 -10.09 7.94
CA LYS A 362 1.48 -10.57 9.12
C LYS A 362 2.39 -11.20 10.16
N LEU A 363 2.25 -10.78 11.42
CA LEU A 363 3.03 -11.34 12.53
C LEU A 363 2.40 -12.63 13.06
N GLY A 364 3.22 -13.72 13.14
CA GLY A 364 2.80 -15.05 13.55
C GLY A 364 3.08 -15.44 15.01
N ASN A 365 3.97 -14.74 15.71
CA ASN A 365 4.40 -15.06 17.09
C ASN A 365 3.22 -15.22 18.06
N SER A 366 2.88 -16.44 18.46
CA SER A 366 1.70 -16.74 19.27
C SER A 366 1.73 -16.14 20.68
N GLU A 367 2.91 -15.96 21.26
CA GLU A 367 3.15 -15.39 22.59
C GLU A 367 2.83 -13.89 22.68
N ILE A 368 2.78 -13.19 21.54
CA ILE A 368 2.55 -11.75 21.50
C ILE A 368 1.08 -11.41 21.73
N ARG A 369 0.15 -12.25 21.28
CA ARG A 369 -1.29 -12.02 21.49
C ARG A 369 -1.64 -11.89 22.98
N PRO A 370 -1.34 -12.86 23.87
CA PRO A 370 -1.64 -12.73 25.30
C PRO A 370 -0.82 -11.62 25.98
N LEU A 371 0.37 -11.30 25.50
CA LEU A 371 1.18 -10.20 26.02
C LEU A 371 0.49 -8.86 25.80
N VAL A 372 0.11 -8.54 24.55
CA VAL A 372 -0.60 -7.31 24.20
C VAL A 372 -1.96 -7.24 24.89
N ASP A 373 -2.72 -8.35 24.87
CA ASP A 373 -4.05 -8.44 25.54
C ASP A 373 -3.95 -8.08 27.01
N SER A 374 -3.03 -8.72 27.76
CA SER A 374 -2.88 -8.47 29.20
C SER A 374 -2.42 -7.05 29.50
N LEU A 375 -1.42 -6.56 28.77
CA LEU A 375 -0.86 -5.23 28.98
C LEU A 375 -1.89 -4.13 28.70
N VAL A 376 -2.58 -4.22 27.55
CA VAL A 376 -3.61 -3.23 27.19
C VAL A 376 -4.79 -3.31 28.15
N THR A 377 -5.23 -4.53 28.54
CA THR A 377 -6.32 -4.71 29.52
C THR A 377 -6.00 -4.00 30.83
N ASP A 378 -4.81 -4.22 31.39
CA ASP A 378 -4.39 -3.63 32.66
C ASP A 378 -4.28 -2.10 32.60
N LYS A 379 -3.49 -1.60 31.65
CA LYS A 379 -3.19 -0.17 31.54
C LYS A 379 -4.39 0.67 31.09
N LEU A 380 -5.19 0.18 30.14
CA LEU A 380 -6.38 0.92 29.69
C LEU A 380 -7.49 0.91 30.73
N SER A 381 -7.64 -0.18 31.52
CA SER A 381 -8.57 -0.19 32.64
C SER A 381 -8.20 0.83 33.69
N THR A 382 -6.89 0.93 34.03
CA THR A 382 -6.38 1.96 34.94
C THR A 382 -6.64 3.35 34.40
N TYR A 383 -6.34 3.60 33.13
CA TYR A 383 -6.58 4.89 32.49
C TYR A 383 -8.05 5.30 32.57
N PHE A 384 -8.98 4.41 32.29
CA PHE A 384 -10.41 4.71 32.36
C PHE A 384 -10.90 4.99 33.78
N GLU A 385 -10.30 4.39 34.80
CA GLU A 385 -10.60 4.70 36.20
C GLU A 385 -10.06 6.08 36.61
N GLU A 386 -8.87 6.46 36.10
CA GLU A 386 -8.26 7.77 36.33
C GLU A 386 -8.93 8.90 35.52
N HIS A 387 -9.48 8.56 34.34
CA HIS A 387 -10.09 9.53 33.40
C HIS A 387 -11.54 9.16 33.07
N PRO A 388 -12.48 9.21 34.05
CA PRO A 388 -13.87 8.74 33.84
C PRO A 388 -14.64 9.56 32.81
N ALA A 389 -14.27 10.82 32.55
CA ALA A 389 -14.90 11.64 31.51
C ALA A 389 -14.56 11.12 30.11
N ASP A 390 -13.30 10.77 29.85
CA ASP A 390 -12.85 10.21 28.57
C ASP A 390 -13.48 8.83 28.36
N ALA A 391 -13.45 7.96 29.39
CA ALA A 391 -14.07 6.65 29.35
C ALA A 391 -15.57 6.74 29.02
N ARG A 392 -16.27 7.71 29.60
CA ARG A 392 -17.70 7.95 29.32
C ARG A 392 -17.90 8.35 27.87
N THR A 393 -17.10 9.29 27.36
CA THR A 393 -17.20 9.76 25.98
C THR A 393 -16.95 8.64 24.98
N VAL A 394 -15.95 7.78 25.22
CA VAL A 394 -15.66 6.58 24.40
C VAL A 394 -16.84 5.61 24.43
N LEU A 395 -17.38 5.31 25.63
CA LEU A 395 -18.53 4.41 25.77
C LEU A 395 -19.78 4.93 25.06
N ASP A 396 -20.08 6.23 25.16
CA ASP A 396 -21.20 6.85 24.48
C ASP A 396 -21.06 6.73 22.96
N LYS A 397 -19.83 6.88 22.42
CA LYS A 397 -19.52 6.62 21.00
C LYS A 397 -19.77 5.16 20.63
N CYS A 398 -19.26 4.20 21.40
CA CYS A 398 -19.47 2.77 21.17
C CYS A 398 -20.96 2.38 21.21
N LEU A 399 -21.75 2.96 22.13
CA LEU A 399 -23.19 2.74 22.20
C LEU A 399 -23.94 3.30 20.99
N GLN A 400 -23.50 4.44 20.46
CA GLN A 400 -24.05 5.00 19.22
C GLN A 400 -23.74 4.08 18.03
N ALA A 401 -22.52 3.55 17.93
CA ALA A 401 -22.11 2.60 16.91
C ALA A 401 -22.95 1.31 16.99
N ALA A 402 -23.13 0.74 18.19
CA ALA A 402 -23.95 -0.46 18.39
C ALA A 402 -25.41 -0.27 17.95
N ARG A 403 -26.01 0.89 18.29
CA ARG A 403 -27.38 1.23 17.85
C ARG A 403 -27.48 1.35 16.35
N ALA A 404 -26.48 2.00 15.71
CA ALA A 404 -26.43 2.15 14.26
C ALA A 404 -26.30 0.78 13.56
N ARG A 405 -25.40 -0.08 14.06
CA ARG A 405 -25.21 -1.45 13.55
C ARG A 405 -26.46 -2.29 13.70
N GLU A 406 -27.14 -2.23 14.85
CA GLU A 406 -28.40 -2.97 15.06
C GLU A 406 -29.51 -2.48 14.12
N ALA A 407 -29.63 -1.17 13.92
CA ALA A 407 -30.58 -0.60 12.95
C ALA A 407 -30.28 -1.05 11.52
N ALA A 408 -28.99 -1.04 11.14
CA ALA A 408 -28.54 -1.54 9.84
C ALA A 408 -28.83 -3.03 9.65
N ARG A 409 -28.61 -3.86 10.68
CA ARG A 409 -28.93 -5.30 10.65
C ARG A 409 -30.44 -5.53 10.49
N LYS A 410 -31.26 -4.83 11.26
CA LYS A 410 -32.73 -4.91 11.13
C LYS A 410 -33.21 -4.52 9.74
N ALA A 411 -32.66 -3.45 9.17
CA ALA A 411 -32.98 -3.04 7.81
C ALA A 411 -32.58 -4.11 6.77
N ARG A 412 -31.41 -4.73 6.95
CA ARG A 412 -30.92 -5.84 6.11
C ARG A 412 -31.82 -7.07 6.21
N ASP A 413 -32.18 -7.48 7.42
CA ASP A 413 -33.04 -8.65 7.67
C ASP A 413 -34.44 -8.46 7.09
N LEU A 414 -35.00 -7.25 7.17
CA LEU A 414 -36.28 -6.90 6.54
C LEU A 414 -36.19 -6.97 5.01
N THR A 415 -35.08 -6.52 4.44
CA THR A 415 -34.82 -6.63 2.98
C THR A 415 -34.66 -8.10 2.58
N ARG A 416 -33.89 -8.89 3.36
CA ARG A 416 -33.61 -10.31 3.10
C ARG A 416 -34.89 -11.16 3.23
N ARG A 417 -35.82 -10.85 4.16
CA ARG A 417 -37.11 -11.51 4.26
C ARG A 417 -38.04 -11.22 3.09
N LYS A 418 -37.98 -9.99 2.54
CA LYS A 418 -38.68 -9.65 1.28
C LYS A 418 -38.10 -10.39 0.08
N THR A 419 -36.77 -10.58 0.04
CA THR A 419 -36.06 -11.25 -1.05
C THR A 419 -36.11 -12.78 -0.96
N ALA A 420 -36.36 -13.37 0.22
CA ALA A 420 -36.52 -14.83 0.35
C ALA A 420 -37.84 -15.35 -0.23
N LEU A 421 -38.82 -14.47 -0.46
CA LEU A 421 -40.04 -14.74 -1.21
C LEU A 421 -39.93 -14.48 -2.73
N GLU A 422 -38.93 -13.69 -3.12
CA GLU A 422 -38.50 -13.47 -4.51
C GLU A 422 -37.08 -14.00 -4.62
N SER A 423 -36.86 -15.11 -5.33
CA SER A 423 -35.54 -15.73 -5.58
C SER A 423 -34.44 -14.69 -5.68
N ALA A 424 -33.22 -14.96 -5.17
CA ALA A 424 -32.05 -14.06 -5.09
C ALA A 424 -31.85 -13.24 -6.39
N ALA A 425 -32.67 -12.22 -6.56
CA ALA A 425 -32.68 -11.42 -7.76
C ALA A 425 -31.52 -10.43 -7.68
N LEU A 426 -30.62 -10.53 -8.63
CA LEU A 426 -29.61 -9.50 -8.94
C LEU A 426 -30.29 -8.13 -9.05
N PRO A 427 -29.59 -7.01 -8.77
CA PRO A 427 -30.16 -5.68 -8.93
C PRO A 427 -30.83 -5.55 -10.28
N GLY A 428 -32.09 -5.13 -10.34
CA GLY A 428 -32.87 -5.07 -11.61
C GLY A 428 -32.23 -4.20 -12.69
N LYS A 429 -31.27 -3.35 -12.32
CA LYS A 429 -30.49 -2.53 -13.26
C LYS A 429 -29.17 -3.19 -13.71
N LEU A 430 -28.72 -4.28 -13.09
CA LEU A 430 -27.54 -5.02 -13.52
C LEU A 430 -27.81 -5.77 -14.82
N ALA A 431 -27.03 -5.51 -15.84
CA ALA A 431 -26.95 -6.36 -17.02
C ALA A 431 -25.77 -7.33 -16.84
N ASP A 432 -26.03 -8.52 -16.35
CA ASP A 432 -25.01 -9.52 -16.03
C ASP A 432 -24.41 -10.20 -17.27
N CYS A 433 -23.27 -10.88 -17.12
CA CYS A 433 -22.64 -11.69 -18.15
C CYS A 433 -23.00 -13.18 -18.00
N SER A 434 -22.75 -13.99 -19.04
CA SER A 434 -23.06 -15.42 -19.05
C SER A 434 -21.91 -16.29 -18.53
N GLU A 435 -20.67 -15.81 -18.54
CA GLU A 435 -19.51 -16.50 -17.98
C GLU A 435 -19.64 -16.62 -16.45
N ARG A 436 -19.16 -17.71 -15.90
CA ARG A 436 -19.23 -18.02 -14.47
C ARG A 436 -17.87 -18.06 -13.78
N ASP A 437 -16.81 -18.11 -14.54
CA ASP A 437 -15.45 -18.03 -14.02
C ASP A 437 -15.12 -16.56 -13.67
N PRO A 438 -15.01 -16.18 -12.38
CA PRO A 438 -14.77 -14.80 -11.99
C PRO A 438 -13.49 -14.19 -12.60
N ALA A 439 -12.47 -15.02 -12.85
CA ALA A 439 -11.21 -14.59 -13.42
C ALA A 439 -11.34 -14.07 -14.86
N LYS A 440 -12.40 -14.51 -15.57
CA LYS A 440 -12.72 -14.09 -16.93
C LYS A 440 -13.77 -12.99 -16.97
N CYS A 441 -14.50 -12.77 -15.87
CA CYS A 441 -15.59 -11.81 -15.80
C CYS A 441 -15.13 -10.42 -15.41
N GLU A 442 -15.74 -9.42 -16.03
CA GLU A 442 -15.54 -8.02 -15.68
C GLU A 442 -16.87 -7.28 -15.54
N ILE A 443 -16.94 -6.33 -14.60
CA ILE A 443 -18.11 -5.47 -14.39
C ILE A 443 -17.71 -4.00 -14.58
N PHE A 444 -18.49 -3.28 -15.40
CA PHE A 444 -18.35 -1.83 -15.59
C PHE A 444 -19.36 -1.12 -14.70
N LEU A 445 -18.86 -0.27 -13.82
CA LEU A 445 -19.65 0.68 -13.04
C LEU A 445 -19.77 1.96 -13.87
N VAL A 446 -20.93 2.19 -14.46
CA VAL A 446 -21.12 3.21 -15.50
C VAL A 446 -21.90 4.38 -14.93
N GLU A 447 -21.43 5.60 -15.18
CA GLU A 447 -22.11 6.82 -14.78
C GLU A 447 -23.37 7.04 -15.64
N GLY A 448 -24.52 7.09 -14.97
CA GLY A 448 -25.81 7.42 -15.57
C GLY A 448 -26.48 6.32 -16.39
N ASP A 449 -27.77 6.47 -16.59
CA ASP A 449 -28.59 5.50 -17.35
C ASP A 449 -28.34 5.61 -18.88
N SER A 450 -27.95 6.79 -19.40
CA SER A 450 -27.68 7.01 -20.84
C SER A 450 -26.41 6.25 -21.27
N ALA A 451 -25.27 6.51 -20.63
CA ALA A 451 -24.03 5.78 -20.92
C ALA A 451 -24.17 4.30 -20.59
N GLY A 452 -24.92 3.95 -19.51
CA GLY A 452 -25.29 2.58 -19.18
C GLY A 452 -26.08 1.87 -20.29
N GLY A 453 -26.94 2.57 -21.01
CA GLY A 453 -27.67 2.06 -22.16
C GLY A 453 -26.75 1.74 -23.36
N SER A 454 -25.86 2.68 -23.71
CA SER A 454 -24.84 2.48 -24.75
C SER A 454 -23.91 1.33 -24.41
N ALA A 455 -23.41 1.26 -23.14
CA ALA A 455 -22.55 0.20 -22.67
C ALA A 455 -23.23 -1.18 -22.71
N LYS A 456 -24.51 -1.27 -22.31
CA LYS A 456 -25.29 -2.53 -22.39
C LYS A 456 -25.44 -3.02 -23.83
N SER A 457 -25.55 -2.10 -24.79
CA SER A 457 -25.70 -2.44 -26.20
C SER A 457 -24.39 -2.82 -26.88
N GLY A 458 -23.28 -2.14 -26.49
CA GLY A 458 -21.95 -2.33 -27.07
C GLY A 458 -21.12 -3.46 -26.44
N ARG A 459 -21.45 -3.94 -25.23
CA ARG A 459 -20.66 -4.91 -24.50
C ARG A 459 -20.58 -6.31 -25.13
N ASP A 460 -19.59 -7.07 -24.83
CA ASP A 460 -19.61 -8.52 -24.98
C ASP A 460 -20.39 -9.15 -23.82
N ARG A 461 -21.58 -9.69 -24.12
CA ARG A 461 -22.47 -10.30 -23.11
C ARG A 461 -21.91 -11.58 -22.49
N HIS A 462 -20.89 -12.16 -23.09
CA HIS A 462 -20.31 -13.39 -22.57
C HIS A 462 -19.59 -13.13 -21.25
N PHE A 463 -18.73 -12.12 -21.16
CA PHE A 463 -17.89 -11.88 -20.00
C PHE A 463 -17.99 -10.48 -19.36
N GLN A 464 -18.71 -9.54 -20.01
CA GLN A 464 -18.88 -8.17 -19.49
C GLN A 464 -20.25 -7.94 -18.88
N ALA A 465 -20.29 -7.49 -17.64
CA ALA A 465 -21.46 -7.02 -16.93
C ALA A 465 -21.49 -5.48 -16.85
N ILE A 466 -22.68 -4.88 -16.85
CA ILE A 466 -22.88 -3.43 -16.75
C ILE A 466 -23.78 -3.12 -15.57
N LEU A 467 -23.31 -2.27 -14.66
CA LEU A 467 -24.10 -1.71 -13.55
C LEU A 467 -24.15 -0.19 -13.67
N PRO A 468 -25.23 0.41 -14.18
CA PRO A 468 -25.40 1.85 -14.19
C PRO A 468 -25.58 2.39 -12.76
N LEU A 469 -24.90 3.49 -12.46
CA LEU A 469 -25.02 4.23 -11.21
C LEU A 469 -25.77 5.54 -11.45
N ARG A 470 -26.75 5.85 -10.61
CA ARG A 470 -27.55 7.07 -10.74
C ARG A 470 -26.93 8.22 -9.97
N GLY A 471 -26.13 9.03 -10.68
CA GLY A 471 -25.50 10.21 -10.13
C GLY A 471 -24.42 9.92 -9.09
N LYS A 472 -24.08 10.91 -8.29
CA LYS A 472 -23.04 10.83 -7.24
C LYS A 472 -23.48 9.88 -6.14
N ILE A 473 -22.68 8.85 -5.88
CA ILE A 473 -22.91 7.94 -4.77
C ILE A 473 -22.64 8.64 -3.44
N LEU A 474 -23.10 8.04 -2.35
CA LEU A 474 -22.89 8.56 -1.01
C LEU A 474 -21.40 8.60 -0.66
N ASN A 475 -20.93 9.74 -0.12
CA ASN A 475 -19.58 9.82 0.46
C ASN A 475 -19.53 9.05 1.78
N VAL A 476 -18.91 7.89 1.74
CA VAL A 476 -18.84 6.98 2.90
C VAL A 476 -17.83 7.41 3.95
N GLU A 477 -16.90 8.30 3.64
CA GLU A 477 -15.90 8.82 4.58
C GLU A 477 -16.57 9.52 5.78
N LYS A 478 -17.63 10.27 5.52
CA LYS A 478 -18.37 11.05 6.51
C LYS A 478 -19.78 10.54 6.79
N THR A 479 -20.02 9.27 6.55
CA THR A 479 -21.38 8.72 6.67
C THR A 479 -21.39 7.46 7.51
N ARG A 480 -22.31 7.42 8.46
CA ARG A 480 -22.53 6.24 9.32
C ARG A 480 -22.95 5.02 8.52
N MET A 481 -22.56 3.85 8.99
CA MET A 481 -22.80 2.55 8.35
C MET A 481 -24.28 2.28 8.03
N ASP A 482 -25.21 2.67 8.90
CA ASP A 482 -26.65 2.48 8.68
C ASP A 482 -27.15 3.23 7.43
N LYS A 483 -26.66 4.45 7.19
CA LYS A 483 -26.95 5.24 5.99
C LYS A 483 -26.24 4.71 4.75
N VAL A 484 -24.99 4.25 4.89
CA VAL A 484 -24.24 3.60 3.82
C VAL A 484 -25.02 2.42 3.28
N LEU A 485 -25.49 1.52 4.17
CA LEU A 485 -26.30 0.37 3.81
C LEU A 485 -27.74 0.70 3.39
N ALA A 486 -28.25 1.88 3.69
CA ALA A 486 -29.54 2.33 3.17
C ALA A 486 -29.45 2.83 1.73
N ASN A 487 -28.26 3.24 1.26
CA ASN A 487 -28.06 3.77 -0.09
C ASN A 487 -28.29 2.69 -1.16
N ALA A 488 -29.12 3.01 -2.17
CA ALA A 488 -29.53 2.05 -3.20
C ALA A 488 -28.38 1.65 -4.14
N GLU A 489 -27.47 2.60 -4.46
CA GLU A 489 -26.34 2.36 -5.36
C GLU A 489 -25.30 1.46 -4.70
N ILE A 490 -24.99 1.72 -3.44
CA ILE A 490 -24.07 0.88 -2.63
C ILE A 490 -24.63 -0.53 -2.46
N LYS A 491 -25.92 -0.67 -2.14
CA LYS A 491 -26.58 -1.98 -2.10
C LYS A 491 -26.47 -2.74 -3.41
N ALA A 492 -26.69 -2.04 -4.53
CA ALA A 492 -26.61 -2.65 -5.84
C ALA A 492 -25.18 -3.17 -6.13
N MET A 493 -24.14 -2.43 -5.77
CA MET A 493 -22.74 -2.86 -5.91
C MET A 493 -22.43 -4.08 -5.02
N ILE A 494 -22.76 -4.03 -3.72
CA ILE A 494 -22.53 -5.14 -2.80
C ILE A 494 -23.21 -6.42 -3.30
N THR A 495 -24.47 -6.30 -3.77
CA THR A 495 -25.23 -7.43 -4.31
C THR A 495 -24.65 -7.94 -5.63
N ALA A 496 -24.21 -7.07 -6.51
CA ALA A 496 -23.59 -7.44 -7.79
C ALA A 496 -22.27 -8.18 -7.59
N PHE A 497 -21.42 -7.72 -6.68
CA PHE A 497 -20.14 -8.36 -6.39
C PHE A 497 -20.28 -9.71 -5.69
N GLY A 498 -21.28 -9.89 -4.83
CA GLY A 498 -21.57 -11.15 -4.16
C GLY A 498 -20.61 -11.54 -3.03
N ALA A 499 -19.59 -10.74 -2.76
CA ALA A 499 -18.48 -11.03 -1.84
C ALA A 499 -18.70 -10.51 -0.39
N GLY A 500 -19.85 -9.89 -0.08
CA GLY A 500 -20.03 -9.18 1.18
C GLY A 500 -19.31 -7.83 1.22
N PHE A 501 -19.08 -7.27 2.40
CA PHE A 501 -18.36 -6.01 2.59
C PHE A 501 -17.90 -5.88 4.05
N GLY A 502 -16.91 -5.01 4.33
CA GLY A 502 -16.32 -4.81 5.65
C GLY A 502 -15.67 -6.11 6.16
N GLU A 503 -15.91 -6.47 7.42
CA GLU A 503 -15.36 -7.71 8.02
C GLU A 503 -15.97 -9.01 7.41
N GLU A 504 -17.14 -8.92 6.76
CA GLU A 504 -17.79 -10.06 6.08
C GLU A 504 -17.30 -10.23 4.63
N PHE A 505 -16.36 -9.40 4.16
CA PHE A 505 -15.86 -9.49 2.79
C PHE A 505 -15.08 -10.79 2.60
N ASP A 506 -15.51 -11.57 1.61
CA ASP A 506 -14.94 -12.87 1.24
C ASP A 506 -14.60 -12.85 -0.26
N GLU A 507 -13.32 -12.69 -0.56
CA GLU A 507 -12.81 -12.59 -1.95
C GLU A 507 -13.12 -13.84 -2.78
N THR A 508 -13.22 -15.02 -2.13
CA THR A 508 -13.50 -16.29 -2.83
C THR A 508 -14.91 -16.32 -3.44
N LYS A 509 -15.79 -15.42 -2.99
CA LYS A 509 -17.18 -15.28 -3.49
C LYS A 509 -17.32 -14.14 -4.51
N LEU A 510 -16.23 -13.45 -4.82
CA LEU A 510 -16.25 -12.34 -5.77
C LEU A 510 -16.64 -12.85 -7.16
N ARG A 511 -17.61 -12.18 -7.79
CA ARG A 511 -18.16 -12.61 -9.09
C ARG A 511 -17.37 -12.06 -10.28
N TYR A 512 -16.57 -11.02 -10.10
CA TYR A 512 -15.82 -10.35 -11.16
C TYR A 512 -14.43 -9.99 -10.67
N HIS A 513 -13.39 -10.50 -11.32
CA HIS A 513 -12.00 -10.16 -10.99
C HIS A 513 -11.51 -8.89 -11.73
N ARG A 514 -12.39 -8.20 -12.46
CA ARG A 514 -12.15 -6.84 -12.96
C ARG A 514 -13.37 -5.98 -12.71
N ILE A 515 -13.19 -4.99 -11.84
CA ILE A 515 -14.19 -3.98 -11.49
C ILE A 515 -13.72 -2.68 -12.10
N VAL A 516 -14.38 -2.23 -13.16
CA VAL A 516 -13.95 -1.08 -13.96
C VAL A 516 -14.83 0.12 -13.65
N CYS A 517 -14.25 1.16 -13.06
CA CYS A 517 -14.90 2.47 -12.93
C CYS A 517 -14.91 3.15 -14.28
N MET A 518 -16.08 3.28 -14.91
CA MET A 518 -16.27 3.92 -16.20
C MET A 518 -17.13 5.17 -16.01
N THR A 519 -16.46 6.27 -15.72
CA THR A 519 -17.03 7.59 -15.46
C THR A 519 -16.68 8.55 -16.59
N ASP A 520 -17.44 9.62 -16.73
CA ASP A 520 -17.18 10.68 -17.69
C ASP A 520 -15.80 11.31 -17.47
N ALA A 521 -15.23 11.91 -18.50
CA ALA A 521 -13.89 12.51 -18.42
C ALA A 521 -13.88 13.92 -17.79
N ASP A 522 -15.03 14.39 -17.29
CA ASP A 522 -15.22 15.69 -16.69
C ASP A 522 -14.96 15.67 -15.16
N VAL A 523 -15.15 16.83 -14.50
CA VAL A 523 -14.95 17.00 -13.05
C VAL A 523 -15.96 16.18 -12.23
N ASP A 524 -17.19 16.01 -12.70
CA ASP A 524 -18.23 15.23 -12.03
C ASP A 524 -17.92 13.73 -12.10
N GLY A 525 -17.50 13.21 -13.26
CA GLY A 525 -17.06 11.83 -13.42
C GLY A 525 -15.81 11.52 -12.58
N SER A 526 -14.88 12.46 -12.48
CA SER A 526 -13.71 12.35 -11.58
C SER A 526 -14.15 12.28 -10.12
N HIS A 527 -15.14 13.07 -9.70
CA HIS A 527 -15.71 13.02 -8.35
C HIS A 527 -16.40 11.68 -8.07
N ILE A 528 -17.20 11.16 -9.01
CA ILE A 528 -17.86 9.84 -8.86
C ILE A 528 -16.81 8.74 -8.72
N ARG A 529 -15.75 8.78 -9.51
CA ARG A 529 -14.63 7.83 -9.40
C ARG A 529 -13.98 7.87 -8.02
N ILE A 530 -13.70 9.05 -7.47
CA ILE A 530 -13.15 9.17 -6.12
C ILE A 530 -14.11 8.66 -5.05
N LEU A 531 -15.41 8.90 -5.16
CA LEU A 531 -16.42 8.34 -4.25
C LEU A 531 -16.43 6.80 -4.29
N LEU A 532 -16.31 6.20 -5.48
CA LEU A 532 -16.19 4.74 -5.65
C LEU A 532 -14.91 4.21 -5.00
N LEU A 533 -13.78 4.86 -5.24
CA LEU A 533 -12.49 4.47 -4.64
C LEU A 533 -12.52 4.62 -3.12
N THR A 534 -13.16 5.66 -2.57
CA THR A 534 -13.38 5.82 -1.13
C THR A 534 -14.18 4.65 -0.57
N PHE A 535 -15.25 4.22 -1.25
CA PHE A 535 -16.05 3.07 -0.84
C PHE A 535 -15.23 1.77 -0.86
N PHE A 536 -14.46 1.51 -1.92
CA PHE A 536 -13.63 0.31 -2.00
C PHE A 536 -12.53 0.33 -0.94
N TYR A 537 -11.84 1.44 -0.78
CA TYR A 537 -10.78 1.57 0.20
C TYR A 537 -11.27 1.34 1.65
N ARG A 538 -12.45 1.90 2.02
CA ARG A 538 -12.97 1.80 3.39
C ARG A 538 -13.65 0.47 3.70
N PHE A 539 -14.29 -0.16 2.72
CA PHE A 539 -15.15 -1.32 2.98
C PHE A 539 -14.75 -2.60 2.24
N MET A 540 -13.88 -2.51 1.25
CA MET A 540 -13.42 -3.64 0.44
C MET A 540 -11.94 -3.45 0.02
N PRO A 541 -10.99 -3.15 0.95
CA PRO A 541 -9.61 -2.82 0.61
C PRO A 541 -8.91 -3.92 -0.19
N LYS A 542 -9.22 -5.17 0.08
CA LYS A 542 -8.70 -6.32 -0.68
C LYS A 542 -8.97 -6.25 -2.19
N LEU A 543 -10.05 -5.58 -2.63
CA LEU A 543 -10.28 -5.38 -4.06
C LEU A 543 -9.16 -4.57 -4.73
N ILE A 544 -8.58 -3.63 -3.99
CA ILE A 544 -7.47 -2.79 -4.48
C ILE A 544 -6.14 -3.54 -4.31
N GLU A 545 -5.92 -4.19 -3.18
CA GLU A 545 -4.71 -4.94 -2.83
C GLU A 545 -4.46 -6.08 -3.82
N GLU A 546 -5.49 -6.88 -4.12
CA GLU A 546 -5.46 -7.97 -5.10
C GLU A 546 -5.52 -7.46 -6.56
N GLY A 547 -5.78 -6.15 -6.74
CA GLY A 547 -5.76 -5.45 -8.03
C GLY A 547 -6.92 -5.78 -8.93
N TYR A 548 -8.08 -5.96 -8.37
CA TYR A 548 -9.33 -6.15 -9.12
C TYR A 548 -9.98 -4.84 -9.58
N VAL A 549 -9.51 -3.68 -9.09
CA VAL A 549 -10.08 -2.37 -9.40
C VAL A 549 -9.33 -1.69 -10.54
N TYR A 550 -10.07 -1.23 -11.53
CA TYR A 550 -9.57 -0.53 -12.70
C TYR A 550 -10.35 0.76 -12.93
N ALA A 551 -9.73 1.74 -13.57
CA ALA A 551 -10.39 2.91 -14.12
C ALA A 551 -10.23 2.94 -15.63
N ALA A 552 -11.35 3.06 -16.34
CA ALA A 552 -11.36 3.23 -17.80
C ALA A 552 -10.84 4.63 -18.17
N ARG A 553 -10.17 4.72 -19.31
CA ARG A 553 -9.74 5.97 -19.91
C ARG A 553 -10.42 6.11 -21.26
N PRO A 554 -11.63 6.73 -21.31
CA PRO A 554 -12.27 7.03 -22.58
C PRO A 554 -11.50 8.12 -23.34
N PRO A 555 -11.61 8.20 -24.66
CA PRO A 555 -10.99 9.27 -25.44
C PRO A 555 -11.68 10.62 -25.17
N LEU A 556 -10.89 11.69 -25.15
CA LEU A 556 -11.39 13.06 -25.06
C LEU A 556 -11.84 13.61 -26.41
N TYR A 557 -11.18 13.19 -27.50
CA TYR A 557 -11.43 13.71 -28.83
C TYR A 557 -11.52 12.61 -29.87
N LYS A 558 -12.41 12.86 -30.87
CA LYS A 558 -12.47 12.15 -32.14
C LYS A 558 -12.04 13.11 -33.23
N VAL A 559 -10.98 12.77 -33.95
CA VAL A 559 -10.46 13.55 -35.07
C VAL A 559 -10.76 12.82 -36.36
N THR A 560 -11.48 13.47 -37.29
CA THR A 560 -11.84 12.90 -38.60
C THR A 560 -11.29 13.76 -39.72
N ARG A 561 -10.65 13.11 -40.73
CA ARG A 561 -10.17 13.74 -41.95
C ARG A 561 -10.39 12.82 -43.15
N GLY A 562 -11.41 13.10 -43.93
CA GLY A 562 -11.80 12.24 -45.03
C GLY A 562 -12.24 10.85 -44.54
N LYS A 563 -11.46 9.81 -44.87
CA LYS A 563 -11.70 8.43 -44.40
C LYS A 563 -10.92 8.10 -43.11
N MET A 564 -10.03 8.99 -42.66
CA MET A 564 -9.28 8.79 -41.45
C MET A 564 -10.13 9.13 -40.22
N GLU A 565 -10.18 8.25 -39.26
CA GLU A 565 -10.79 8.43 -37.96
C GLU A 565 -9.76 8.02 -36.90
N LYS A 566 -9.42 8.94 -35.98
CA LYS A 566 -8.51 8.67 -34.86
C LYS A 566 -9.11 9.18 -33.54
N TYR A 567 -9.00 8.39 -32.49
CA TYR A 567 -9.36 8.78 -31.13
C TYR A 567 -8.11 9.24 -30.37
N VAL A 568 -8.25 10.30 -29.58
CA VAL A 568 -7.14 10.94 -28.85
C VAL A 568 -7.55 11.13 -27.39
N TYR A 569 -6.63 10.90 -26.47
CA TYR A 569 -6.90 10.77 -25.04
C TYR A 569 -6.40 11.95 -24.21
N THR A 570 -5.51 12.79 -24.76
CA THR A 570 -4.99 13.99 -24.09
C THR A 570 -4.85 15.15 -25.08
N ASP A 571 -4.78 16.38 -24.56
CA ASP A 571 -4.59 17.58 -25.38
C ASP A 571 -3.25 17.58 -26.10
N GLU A 572 -2.18 17.05 -25.47
CA GLU A 572 -0.86 16.92 -26.08
C GLU A 572 -0.92 15.96 -27.28
N GLN A 573 -1.64 14.83 -27.14
CA GLN A 573 -1.82 13.91 -28.26
C GLN A 573 -2.62 14.55 -29.38
N LEU A 574 -3.63 15.37 -29.07
CA LEU A 574 -4.38 16.12 -30.07
C LEU A 574 -3.45 17.07 -30.82
N GLN A 575 -2.65 17.85 -30.10
CA GLN A 575 -1.72 18.80 -30.72
C GLN A 575 -0.68 18.09 -31.60
N ALA A 576 -0.10 17.00 -31.12
CA ALA A 576 0.85 16.19 -31.89
C ALA A 576 0.19 15.64 -33.17
N LEU A 577 -1.05 15.16 -33.10
CA LEU A 577 -1.80 14.67 -34.26
C LEU A 577 -2.09 15.81 -35.24
N LEU A 578 -2.45 17.00 -34.76
CA LEU A 578 -2.70 18.17 -35.62
C LEU A 578 -1.45 18.63 -36.34
N ASP A 579 -0.29 18.59 -35.67
CA ASP A 579 1.01 18.92 -36.25
C ASP A 579 1.43 17.89 -37.31
N GLU A 580 1.15 16.58 -37.09
CA GLU A 580 1.35 15.51 -38.08
C GLU A 580 0.49 15.70 -39.33
N LEU A 581 -0.78 16.11 -39.14
CA LEU A 581 -1.71 16.27 -40.24
C LEU A 581 -1.46 17.49 -41.13
N GLY A 582 -0.63 18.46 -40.66
CA GLY A 582 -0.29 19.68 -41.38
C GLY A 582 -1.47 20.69 -41.51
N ARG A 583 -1.14 21.93 -41.95
CA ARG A 583 -2.07 23.07 -41.93
C ARG A 583 -3.02 23.16 -43.13
N ASP A 584 -2.86 22.32 -44.16
CA ASP A 584 -3.54 22.51 -45.45
C ASP A 584 -5.01 22.13 -45.46
N VAL A 585 -5.47 21.28 -44.54
CA VAL A 585 -6.89 20.89 -44.44
C VAL A 585 -7.27 20.79 -42.96
N LYS A 586 -8.27 21.55 -42.52
CA LYS A 586 -8.81 21.48 -41.16
C LYS A 586 -9.52 20.14 -40.92
N PRO A 587 -9.04 19.31 -39.97
CA PRO A 587 -9.79 18.12 -39.57
C PRO A 587 -11.06 18.53 -38.82
N ASN A 588 -12.08 17.69 -38.83
CA ASN A 588 -13.21 17.83 -37.93
C ASN A 588 -12.83 17.20 -36.57
N ILE A 589 -12.92 17.99 -35.50
CA ILE A 589 -12.60 17.59 -34.14
C ILE A 589 -13.89 17.60 -33.35
N GLN A 590 -14.26 16.43 -32.82
CA GLN A 590 -15.37 16.28 -31.89
C GLN A 590 -14.78 16.05 -30.49
N ARG A 591 -15.10 16.94 -29.55
CA ARG A 591 -14.77 16.74 -28.11
C ARG A 591 -15.92 15.99 -27.47
N TYR A 592 -15.63 14.91 -26.75
CA TYR A 592 -16.59 14.21 -25.92
C TYR A 592 -16.63 14.82 -24.53
N LYS A 593 -17.79 15.26 -24.07
CA LYS A 593 -18.02 15.75 -22.72
C LYS A 593 -18.38 14.61 -21.75
N GLY A 594 -18.97 13.55 -22.26
CA GLY A 594 -19.35 12.39 -21.48
C GLY A 594 -19.55 11.14 -22.32
N LEU A 595 -19.53 9.98 -21.66
CA LEU A 595 -19.74 8.66 -22.27
C LEU A 595 -21.11 8.50 -22.92
N GLY A 596 -22.10 9.27 -22.45
CA GLY A 596 -23.44 9.28 -23.01
C GLY A 596 -23.53 9.85 -24.43
N GLU A 597 -22.50 10.57 -24.92
CA GLU A 597 -22.40 11.08 -26.29
C GLU A 597 -21.84 10.03 -27.27
N MET A 598 -21.30 8.92 -26.75
CA MET A 598 -20.79 7.82 -27.56
C MET A 598 -21.91 6.83 -27.91
N ASN A 599 -21.95 6.43 -29.17
CA ASN A 599 -22.78 5.31 -29.55
C ASN A 599 -22.18 3.97 -29.08
N PRO A 600 -22.93 2.85 -29.09
CA PRO A 600 -22.44 1.57 -28.57
C PRO A 600 -21.16 1.06 -29.24
N GLU A 601 -21.00 1.27 -30.55
CA GLU A 601 -19.83 0.83 -31.33
C GLU A 601 -18.58 1.63 -30.94
N GLN A 602 -18.71 2.97 -30.82
CA GLN A 602 -17.63 3.84 -30.39
C GLN A 602 -17.17 3.50 -28.96
N LEU A 603 -18.13 3.27 -28.06
CA LEU A 603 -17.83 2.90 -26.68
C LEU A 603 -17.14 1.54 -26.58
N TRP A 604 -17.55 0.58 -27.42
CA TRP A 604 -16.88 -0.71 -27.53
C TRP A 604 -15.44 -0.53 -28.01
N GLU A 605 -15.25 0.07 -29.18
CA GLU A 605 -13.92 0.19 -29.81
C GLU A 605 -12.88 0.94 -28.95
N THR A 606 -13.31 1.95 -28.19
CA THR A 606 -12.39 2.84 -27.47
C THR A 606 -12.18 2.48 -26.00
N THR A 607 -13.22 1.89 -25.37
CA THR A 607 -13.25 1.82 -23.89
C THR A 607 -13.54 0.41 -23.35
N MET A 608 -14.24 -0.45 -24.10
CA MET A 608 -14.69 -1.74 -23.59
C MET A 608 -13.99 -2.94 -24.24
N ASN A 609 -13.53 -2.85 -25.47
CA ASN A 609 -12.86 -3.94 -26.19
C ASN A 609 -11.49 -4.24 -25.55
N PRO A 610 -11.25 -5.46 -25.06
CA PRO A 610 -9.97 -5.84 -24.42
C PRO A 610 -8.72 -5.59 -25.27
N GLU A 611 -8.85 -5.60 -26.62
CA GLU A 611 -7.71 -5.45 -27.52
C GLU A 611 -7.31 -3.98 -27.75
N THR A 612 -8.25 -3.05 -27.63
CA THR A 612 -8.04 -1.65 -28.03
C THR A 612 -8.21 -0.63 -26.91
N ARG A 613 -8.91 -1.00 -25.84
CA ARG A 613 -9.21 -0.12 -24.71
C ARG A 613 -7.96 0.31 -23.93
N SER A 614 -8.03 1.53 -23.39
CA SER A 614 -7.08 2.03 -22.39
C SER A 614 -7.73 2.04 -21.01
N MET A 615 -7.09 1.40 -20.05
CA MET A 615 -7.47 1.46 -18.64
C MET A 615 -6.23 1.32 -17.76
N PHE A 616 -6.29 1.84 -16.54
CA PHE A 616 -5.23 1.66 -15.57
C PHE A 616 -5.75 0.91 -14.34
N ARG A 617 -4.89 0.06 -13.79
CA ARG A 617 -5.14 -0.66 -12.55
C ARG A 617 -4.93 0.29 -11.38
N VAL A 618 -5.88 0.33 -10.46
CA VAL A 618 -5.74 1.07 -9.20
C VAL A 618 -4.89 0.25 -8.25
N THR A 619 -3.86 0.85 -7.70
CA THR A 619 -2.94 0.19 -6.76
C THR A 619 -2.83 1.00 -5.48
N LEU A 620 -2.68 0.31 -4.35
CA LEU A 620 -2.39 0.91 -3.06
C LEU A 620 -0.89 0.81 -2.82
N LYS A 621 -0.17 1.91 -2.99
CA LYS A 621 1.28 1.97 -2.75
C LYS A 621 1.59 2.14 -1.26
N ASP A 622 0.80 2.95 -0.55
CA ASP A 622 0.97 3.33 0.84
C ASP A 622 -0.39 3.53 1.50
N ALA A 623 -0.72 2.69 2.49
CA ALA A 623 -2.02 2.71 3.17
C ALA A 623 -2.19 3.95 4.05
N ILE A 624 -1.10 4.45 4.67
CA ILE A 624 -1.15 5.61 5.56
C ILE A 624 -1.36 6.88 4.75
N ALA A 625 -0.58 7.05 3.67
CA ALA A 625 -0.75 8.19 2.78
C ALA A 625 -2.13 8.21 2.10
N ALA A 626 -2.68 7.03 1.77
CA ALA A 626 -4.03 6.91 1.24
C ALA A 626 -5.09 7.30 2.28
N ASP A 627 -4.97 6.84 3.54
CA ASP A 627 -5.87 7.23 4.63
C ASP A 627 -5.87 8.74 4.86
N GLU A 628 -4.68 9.34 4.91
CA GLU A 628 -4.51 10.78 5.05
C GLU A 628 -5.22 11.53 3.91
N MET A 629 -5.00 11.11 2.66
CA MET A 629 -5.57 11.74 1.48
C MET A 629 -7.10 11.61 1.41
N PHE A 630 -7.65 10.41 1.71
CA PHE A 630 -9.09 10.23 1.77
C PHE A 630 -9.72 11.05 2.91
N THR A 631 -9.10 11.09 4.09
CA THR A 631 -9.58 11.90 5.22
C THR A 631 -9.54 13.40 4.89
N LEU A 632 -8.44 13.87 4.28
CA LEU A 632 -8.26 15.26 3.88
C LEU A 632 -9.28 15.71 2.83
N LEU A 633 -9.41 14.94 1.74
CA LEU A 633 -10.21 15.34 0.59
C LEU A 633 -11.71 15.00 0.75
N MET A 634 -12.04 13.91 1.42
CA MET A 634 -13.40 13.38 1.52
C MET A 634 -14.01 13.53 2.93
N GLY A 635 -13.23 13.89 3.93
CA GLY A 635 -13.65 14.10 5.31
C GLY A 635 -14.52 15.35 5.52
N ASP A 636 -14.94 15.58 6.77
CA ASP A 636 -15.85 16.67 7.12
C ASP A 636 -15.16 18.05 7.23
N GLN A 637 -13.86 18.09 7.53
CA GLN A 637 -13.12 19.32 7.70
C GLN A 637 -12.89 20.03 6.37
N VAL A 638 -13.30 21.30 6.29
CA VAL A 638 -13.23 22.09 5.05
C VAL A 638 -11.88 22.79 4.91
N GLU A 639 -11.35 23.34 6.01
CA GLU A 639 -10.14 24.18 5.97
C GLU A 639 -8.89 23.43 5.47
N PRO A 640 -8.55 22.23 5.96
CA PRO A 640 -7.40 21.48 5.43
C PRO A 640 -7.51 21.15 3.93
N ARG A 641 -8.74 20.88 3.45
CA ARG A 641 -9.00 20.65 2.02
C ARG A 641 -8.77 21.92 1.21
N ARG A 642 -9.19 23.07 1.73
CA ARG A 642 -8.97 24.37 1.10
C ARG A 642 -7.49 24.69 1.01
N GLU A 643 -6.74 24.52 2.10
CA GLU A 643 -5.29 24.71 2.13
C GLU A 643 -4.59 23.80 1.11
N PHE A 644 -4.96 22.53 1.04
CA PHE A 644 -4.45 21.61 0.03
C PHE A 644 -4.69 22.09 -1.40
N ILE A 645 -5.89 22.59 -1.71
CA ILE A 645 -6.23 23.12 -3.04
C ILE A 645 -5.39 24.38 -3.33
N GLU A 646 -5.23 25.29 -2.37
CA GLU A 646 -4.45 26.51 -2.53
C GLU A 646 -2.96 26.20 -2.76
N GLU A 647 -2.39 25.25 -2.04
CA GLU A 647 -1.00 24.82 -2.20
C GLU A 647 -0.73 24.16 -3.56
N ASN A 648 -1.70 23.41 -4.07
CA ASN A 648 -1.58 22.61 -5.30
C ASN A 648 -2.23 23.25 -6.53
N CYS A 649 -2.80 24.45 -6.43
CA CYS A 649 -3.50 25.11 -7.54
C CYS A 649 -2.65 25.32 -8.80
N LYS A 650 -1.32 25.45 -8.64
CA LYS A 650 -0.37 25.59 -9.76
C LYS A 650 -0.15 24.30 -10.57
N LEU A 651 -0.58 23.15 -10.04
CA LEU A 651 -0.50 21.86 -10.73
C LEU A 651 -1.68 21.63 -11.68
N VAL A 652 -2.72 22.45 -11.59
CA VAL A 652 -3.88 22.38 -12.46
C VAL A 652 -3.56 23.07 -13.78
N ALA A 653 -3.39 22.29 -14.85
CA ALA A 653 -3.09 22.82 -16.19
C ALA A 653 -4.32 23.42 -16.88
N ASP A 654 -5.51 22.81 -16.66
CA ASP A 654 -6.77 23.25 -17.26
C ASP A 654 -7.86 23.36 -16.20
N LEU A 655 -8.47 24.55 -16.12
CA LEU A 655 -9.72 24.76 -15.38
C LEU A 655 -10.86 24.59 -16.39
N ASP A 656 -11.71 23.60 -16.17
CA ASP A 656 -12.98 23.46 -16.89
C ASP A 656 -13.96 24.50 -16.34
N ILE A 657 -13.88 25.74 -16.88
CA ILE A 657 -14.70 26.89 -16.49
C ILE A 657 -15.87 27.00 -17.43
#